data_a2f10b1c531f4e75cadd19993d2c9af7
#
_entry.id   a2f10b1c531f4e75cadd19993d2c9af7
#
_cell.length_a   1.000
_cell.length_b   1.000
_cell.length_c   1.000
_cell.angle_alpha   90.00
_cell.angle_beta   90.00
_cell.angle_gamma   90.00
#
_symmetry.space_group_name_H-M   'P 1'
#
loop_
_entity.id
_entity.type
_entity.pdbx_description
1 polymer ?
#
loop_
_entity_poly.entity_id
_entity_poly.type
_entity_poly.pdbx_seq_one_letter_code
_entity_poly.pdbx_strand_id
1 'polypeptide(L)'
;MNNLNIVIFVCLQNLIKMKKCILLSVLLILLPVPLIMAQGPDVVIPVPAEVSVNKGTYRFRKNPEILFVKASEDVMPLESYRLEIHRRKGITITFSDSAGRDYAIQTLNQMSSDGTIHELQCSEIYDYPRFPYRGLHVDVSRHFRSVDFLKKQIDAMAMFKMNRMHIHLTDAAGWRMQIDAYPRLTQFAAWRPQHTWKEWWAGDRHYAEEGSNGAYGGYYTKGEIRDLVSYARARHIEIIPEIEMPSHSEEVLAAYPELGCSGEAYKDSDFCVGNEEVFNFLETVLDEVMEVFPSEYIHIGGDEAGKQHWKTCPKCQKRMQEEGLKDVDELQSYMIKRMARYVESKGRKVIGWDEILDGGLAEGAAVMSWRGTEGGIAAMNMGHDVVMSPGRYCYLDHNQDAPFKEPQSIGGYLPLDSVYVYEPVEPSMPADKVHHLKGVQANLWSEYIVTDEHAEYMYWPRAIALAETGWSLPGNKDVKNFRQRVLRMLEIMRAKGYQTFDLENEYGERDGFLTGVDHKAKGCKVIYNKPIQDWYQAAGEKTFTDGVIGGWTYSDNRWQGFLSDIDVTIDMGSVQPVSYVGGTFMQLIGPGVFMPRKVEILVSEDGEDFTHVATIENDVPTSAEELTFRTFETSCDLNARYIRYHAYRSTMRGFLFLDEVVVN
;
A
#
# COMPACT_ATOMS: atom_id res chain seq x y z
N MET A 1 -31.86 74.36 24.68
CA MET A 1 -32.38 73.36 23.76
C MET A 1 -31.37 72.24 23.38
N ASN A 2 -30.21 72.14 24.03
CA ASN A 2 -29.18 71.20 23.64
C ASN A 2 -29.03 69.93 24.50
N ASN A 3 -29.73 69.77 25.60
CA ASN A 3 -29.59 68.59 26.47
C ASN A 3 -30.63 67.47 26.22
N LEU A 4 -31.74 67.79 25.56
CA LEU A 4 -32.79 66.81 25.29
C LEU A 4 -32.43 65.89 24.07
N ASN A 5 -31.71 66.43 23.10
CA ASN A 5 -31.35 65.68 21.92
C ASN A 5 -30.22 64.65 22.15
N ILE A 6 -29.34 64.93 23.18
CA ILE A 6 -28.26 64.00 23.53
C ILE A 6 -28.82 62.80 24.31
N VAL A 7 -29.78 62.98 25.17
CA VAL A 7 -30.44 61.91 25.95
C VAL A 7 -31.25 60.99 25.01
N ILE A 8 -31.95 61.54 24.03
CA ILE A 8 -32.70 60.76 23.04
C ILE A 8 -31.76 59.93 22.14
N PHE A 9 -30.60 60.51 21.74
CA PHE A 9 -29.61 59.79 20.91
C PHE A 9 -28.94 58.64 21.66
N VAL A 10 -28.61 58.81 22.95
CA VAL A 10 -28.03 57.76 23.80
C VAL A 10 -29.05 56.66 24.08
N CYS A 11 -30.31 57.02 24.34
CA CYS A 11 -31.39 56.04 24.54
C CYS A 11 -31.66 55.20 23.25
N LEU A 12 -31.64 55.84 22.05
CA LEU A 12 -31.79 55.14 20.79
C LEU A 12 -30.61 54.21 20.47
N GLN A 13 -29.38 54.62 20.73
CA GLN A 13 -28.22 53.76 20.59
C GLN A 13 -28.22 52.55 21.51
N ASN A 14 -28.69 52.71 22.77
CA ASN A 14 -28.81 51.61 23.69
C ASN A 14 -29.96 50.65 23.33
N LEU A 15 -31.08 51.16 22.79
CA LEU A 15 -32.16 50.31 22.27
C LEU A 15 -31.73 49.52 21.03
N ILE A 16 -30.92 50.10 20.16
CA ILE A 16 -30.37 49.43 18.97
C ILE A 16 -29.34 48.36 19.40
N LYS A 17 -28.49 48.64 20.41
CA LYS A 17 -27.59 47.64 20.99
C LYS A 17 -28.32 46.48 21.67
N MET A 18 -29.38 46.77 22.46
CA MET A 18 -30.22 45.73 23.06
C MET A 18 -30.96 44.89 22.01
N LYS A 19 -31.51 45.48 20.95
CA LYS A 19 -32.11 44.71 19.85
C LYS A 19 -31.10 43.84 19.10
N LYS A 20 -29.85 44.33 18.88
CA LYS A 20 -28.77 43.50 18.31
C LYS A 20 -28.33 42.37 19.23
N CYS A 21 -28.24 42.60 20.55
CA CYS A 21 -27.92 41.53 21.50
C CYS A 21 -29.04 40.48 21.60
N ILE A 22 -30.32 40.90 21.58
CA ILE A 22 -31.47 39.98 21.56
C ILE A 22 -31.53 39.21 20.22
N LEU A 23 -31.25 39.85 19.07
CA LEU A 23 -31.20 39.17 17.78
C LEU A 23 -30.01 38.18 17.71
N LEU A 24 -28.83 38.53 18.27
CA LEU A 24 -27.70 37.60 18.37
C LEU A 24 -27.98 36.43 19.34
N SER A 25 -28.65 36.68 20.46
CA SER A 25 -29.05 35.63 21.42
C SER A 25 -30.11 34.69 20.83
N VAL A 26 -31.05 35.22 20.03
CA VAL A 26 -32.05 34.38 19.32
C VAL A 26 -31.45 33.66 18.13
N LEU A 27 -30.41 34.22 17.45
CA LEU A 27 -29.69 33.52 16.40
C LEU A 27 -28.76 32.39 16.95
N LEU A 28 -28.24 32.56 18.18
CA LEU A 28 -27.49 31.48 18.87
C LEU A 28 -28.39 30.35 19.38
N ILE A 29 -29.69 30.60 19.58
CA ILE A 29 -30.65 29.55 19.99
C ILE A 29 -31.21 28.78 18.77
N LEU A 30 -30.98 29.26 17.54
CA LEU A 30 -31.41 28.62 16.31
C LEU A 30 -30.24 27.92 15.54
N LEU A 31 -29.07 27.74 16.15
CA LEU A 31 -28.16 26.74 15.69
C LEU A 31 -28.88 25.39 15.82
N PRO A 32 -29.03 24.61 14.75
CA PRO A 32 -29.60 23.28 14.89
C PRO A 32 -28.72 22.57 15.91
N VAL A 33 -29.27 22.29 17.08
CA VAL A 33 -28.73 21.27 17.97
C VAL A 33 -28.65 20.08 17.04
N PRO A 34 -27.44 19.51 16.78
CA PRO A 34 -27.37 18.35 15.94
C PRO A 34 -28.33 17.34 16.55
N LEU A 35 -29.37 16.96 15.82
CA LEU A 35 -30.23 15.87 16.24
C LEU A 35 -29.26 14.70 16.39
N ILE A 36 -28.96 14.33 17.64
CA ILE A 36 -28.17 13.14 17.93
C ILE A 36 -29.04 11.99 17.46
N MET A 37 -28.89 11.64 16.18
CA MET A 37 -29.53 10.45 15.63
C MET A 37 -28.88 9.24 16.28
N ALA A 38 -29.68 8.27 16.71
CA ALA A 38 -29.19 6.99 17.17
C ALA A 38 -28.34 6.38 16.09
N GLN A 39 -27.09 6.01 16.40
CA GLN A 39 -26.22 5.40 15.42
C GLN A 39 -26.62 3.95 15.18
N GLY A 40 -26.58 3.58 13.90
CA GLY A 40 -26.94 2.27 13.40
C GLY A 40 -25.75 1.49 12.84
N PRO A 41 -25.99 0.31 12.27
CA PRO A 41 -24.95 -0.50 11.64
C PRO A 41 -24.32 0.12 10.40
N ASP A 42 -24.89 1.17 9.86
CA ASP A 42 -24.44 1.90 8.65
C ASP A 42 -23.10 2.62 8.81
N VAL A 43 -22.59 2.74 10.05
CA VAL A 43 -21.29 3.37 10.34
C VAL A 43 -20.15 2.35 10.53
N VAL A 44 -20.44 1.05 10.50
CA VAL A 44 -19.49 0.00 10.86
C VAL A 44 -18.50 -0.30 9.72
N ILE A 45 -17.23 -0.44 10.06
CA ILE A 45 -16.15 -0.90 9.18
C ILE A 45 -15.40 -2.06 9.88
N PRO A 46 -15.17 -3.18 9.20
CA PRO A 46 -15.70 -3.60 7.90
C PRO A 46 -17.23 -3.74 7.88
N VAL A 47 -17.82 -3.54 6.68
CA VAL A 47 -19.28 -3.68 6.53
C VAL A 47 -19.69 -5.12 6.83
N PRO A 48 -20.69 -5.33 7.71
CA PRO A 48 -21.11 -6.67 8.10
C PRO A 48 -21.76 -7.48 6.96
N ALA A 49 -21.73 -8.81 7.10
CA ALA A 49 -22.28 -9.72 6.09
C ALA A 49 -23.80 -9.55 5.93
N GLU A 50 -24.54 -9.49 7.03
CA GLU A 50 -25.99 -9.33 7.03
C GLU A 50 -26.42 -8.32 8.09
N VAL A 51 -27.30 -7.39 7.71
CA VAL A 51 -27.81 -6.34 8.59
C VAL A 51 -29.32 -6.18 8.42
N SER A 52 -30.04 -6.21 9.53
CA SER A 52 -31.47 -5.89 9.59
C SER A 52 -31.69 -4.74 10.58
N VAL A 53 -32.19 -3.61 10.08
CA VAL A 53 -32.50 -2.45 10.93
C VAL A 53 -33.96 -2.52 11.38
N ASN A 54 -34.17 -2.48 12.69
CA ASN A 54 -35.48 -2.57 13.31
C ASN A 54 -35.98 -1.20 13.77
N LYS A 55 -37.32 -1.05 13.97
CA LYS A 55 -37.90 0.20 14.47
C LYS A 55 -37.54 0.43 15.92
N GLY A 56 -37.16 1.68 16.25
CA GLY A 56 -36.88 2.16 17.59
C GLY A 56 -35.42 2.09 17.98
N THR A 57 -35.13 2.52 19.18
CA THR A 57 -33.77 2.66 19.69
C THR A 57 -33.67 2.05 21.08
N TYR A 58 -32.45 1.60 21.43
CA TYR A 58 -32.09 1.18 22.78
C TYR A 58 -31.28 2.27 23.45
N ARG A 59 -31.74 2.72 24.62
CA ARG A 59 -31.10 3.77 25.42
C ARG A 59 -30.49 3.19 26.69
N PHE A 60 -29.25 3.59 26.96
CA PHE A 60 -28.53 3.21 28.17
C PHE A 60 -27.86 4.41 28.83
N ARG A 61 -27.62 4.35 30.15
CA ARG A 61 -27.13 5.50 30.93
C ARG A 61 -25.62 5.53 31.10
N LYS A 62 -24.96 4.40 30.98
CA LYS A 62 -23.52 4.24 31.17
C LYS A 62 -23.02 3.11 30.23
N ASN A 63 -22.46 2.04 30.74
CA ASN A 63 -22.17 0.87 29.92
C ASN A 63 -23.45 0.04 29.73
N PRO A 64 -23.78 -0.39 28.49
CA PRO A 64 -24.94 -1.25 28.27
C PRO A 64 -24.72 -2.61 28.92
N GLU A 65 -25.80 -3.20 29.46
CA GLU A 65 -25.77 -4.62 29.82
C GLU A 65 -25.77 -5.47 28.54
N ILE A 66 -24.79 -6.36 28.42
CA ILE A 66 -24.62 -7.24 27.27
C ILE A 66 -24.79 -8.69 27.74
N LEU A 67 -25.72 -9.40 27.15
CA LEU A 67 -25.86 -10.83 27.31
C LEU A 67 -24.96 -11.54 26.29
N PHE A 68 -24.01 -12.32 26.79
CA PHE A 68 -23.11 -13.15 25.97
C PHE A 68 -23.59 -14.58 25.90
N VAL A 69 -23.75 -15.11 24.68
CA VAL A 69 -24.22 -16.49 24.42
C VAL A 69 -23.19 -17.18 23.50
N LYS A 70 -22.56 -18.24 23.97
CA LYS A 70 -21.67 -19.04 23.13
C LYS A 70 -22.49 -20.04 22.33
N ALA A 71 -22.38 -19.98 21.00
CA ALA A 71 -22.94 -20.98 20.08
C ALA A 71 -21.99 -22.19 19.96
N SER A 72 -22.50 -23.32 19.47
CA SER A 72 -21.62 -24.43 19.07
C SER A 72 -21.01 -24.13 17.69
N GLU A 73 -19.79 -24.66 17.46
CA GLU A 73 -19.08 -24.47 16.18
C GLU A 73 -19.82 -25.09 14.99
N ASP A 74 -20.65 -26.11 15.22
CA ASP A 74 -21.50 -26.71 14.18
C ASP A 74 -22.61 -25.77 13.69
N VAL A 75 -22.91 -24.70 14.43
CA VAL A 75 -23.99 -23.74 14.13
C VAL A 75 -23.48 -22.45 13.55
N MET A 76 -22.28 -22.02 13.93
CA MET A 76 -21.70 -20.74 13.51
C MET A 76 -20.23 -20.95 13.10
N PRO A 77 -19.77 -20.41 11.96
CA PRO A 77 -18.38 -20.50 11.55
C PRO A 77 -17.44 -19.78 12.54
N LEU A 78 -16.16 -20.16 12.53
CA LEU A 78 -15.16 -19.50 13.35
C LEU A 78 -15.11 -17.97 13.10
N GLU A 79 -14.78 -17.22 14.14
CA GLU A 79 -14.70 -15.74 14.15
C GLU A 79 -16.06 -15.04 13.91
N SER A 80 -17.18 -15.78 13.81
CA SER A 80 -18.50 -15.20 13.56
C SER A 80 -19.23 -14.78 14.82
N TYR A 81 -20.16 -13.86 14.64
CA TYR A 81 -21.04 -13.37 15.70
C TYR A 81 -22.41 -12.94 15.18
N ARG A 82 -23.41 -12.93 16.09
CA ARG A 82 -24.69 -12.26 15.92
C ARG A 82 -24.83 -11.21 17.03
N LEU A 83 -25.05 -9.98 16.64
CA LEU A 83 -25.29 -8.85 17.55
C LEU A 83 -26.75 -8.39 17.40
N GLU A 84 -27.52 -8.52 18.46
CA GLU A 84 -28.94 -8.13 18.52
C GLU A 84 -29.12 -6.96 19.48
N ILE A 85 -29.70 -5.87 19.00
CA ILE A 85 -29.99 -4.65 19.78
C ILE A 85 -31.51 -4.46 19.83
N HIS A 86 -32.08 -4.68 20.99
CA HIS A 86 -33.53 -4.59 21.21
C HIS A 86 -33.90 -3.51 22.22
N ARG A 87 -34.97 -2.75 21.93
CA ARG A 87 -35.44 -1.65 22.77
C ARG A 87 -35.66 -2.02 24.23
N ARG A 88 -36.14 -3.24 24.52
CA ARG A 88 -36.51 -3.68 25.87
C ARG A 88 -35.63 -4.80 26.42
N LYS A 89 -35.02 -5.61 25.55
CA LYS A 89 -34.20 -6.75 25.97
C LYS A 89 -32.73 -6.40 26.12
N GLY A 90 -32.32 -5.19 25.68
CA GLY A 90 -30.91 -4.79 25.71
C GLY A 90 -30.12 -5.34 24.52
N ILE A 91 -28.87 -5.67 24.76
CA ILE A 91 -27.92 -6.15 23.76
C ILE A 91 -27.61 -7.62 24.03
N THR A 92 -27.71 -8.45 23.00
CA THR A 92 -27.27 -9.85 23.02
C THR A 92 -26.18 -10.05 21.97
N ILE A 93 -25.07 -10.69 22.37
CA ILE A 93 -24.01 -11.12 21.47
C ILE A 93 -23.94 -12.64 21.52
N THR A 94 -24.32 -13.29 20.44
CA THR A 94 -24.10 -14.72 20.22
C THR A 94 -22.84 -14.90 19.37
N PHE A 95 -21.91 -15.76 19.78
CA PHE A 95 -20.59 -15.87 19.15
C PHE A 95 -20.12 -17.33 19.05
N SER A 96 -19.31 -17.63 18.02
CA SER A 96 -18.71 -18.95 17.82
C SER A 96 -17.55 -19.20 18.77
N ASP A 97 -16.63 -18.24 18.87
CA ASP A 97 -15.39 -18.28 19.64
C ASP A 97 -15.05 -16.92 20.27
N SER A 98 -13.91 -16.86 20.99
CA SER A 98 -13.49 -15.61 21.63
C SER A 98 -13.22 -14.48 20.63
N ALA A 99 -12.76 -14.78 19.41
CA ALA A 99 -12.54 -13.78 18.37
C ALA A 99 -13.85 -13.17 17.89
N GLY A 100 -14.86 -14.02 17.58
CA GLY A 100 -16.20 -13.57 17.21
C GLY A 100 -16.85 -12.69 18.28
N ARG A 101 -16.67 -13.04 19.57
CA ARG A 101 -17.15 -12.20 20.69
C ARG A 101 -16.51 -10.81 20.64
N ASP A 102 -15.20 -10.75 20.51
CA ASP A 102 -14.47 -9.50 20.59
C ASP A 102 -14.66 -8.65 19.33
N TYR A 103 -14.85 -9.26 18.16
CA TYR A 103 -15.25 -8.55 16.93
C TYR A 103 -16.67 -7.96 17.04
N ALA A 104 -17.60 -8.65 17.70
CA ALA A 104 -18.91 -8.07 18.00
C ALA A 104 -18.81 -6.84 18.92
N ILE A 105 -17.90 -6.87 19.90
CA ILE A 105 -17.60 -5.73 20.77
C ILE A 105 -17.00 -4.58 19.95
N GLN A 106 -16.08 -4.85 18.99
CA GLN A 106 -15.53 -3.80 18.12
C GLN A 106 -16.64 -3.16 17.27
N THR A 107 -17.55 -3.97 16.70
CA THR A 107 -18.71 -3.46 15.97
C THR A 107 -19.58 -2.56 16.86
N LEU A 108 -19.89 -2.97 18.07
CA LEU A 108 -20.65 -2.18 19.03
C LEU A 108 -19.93 -0.87 19.42
N ASN A 109 -18.61 -0.94 19.63
CA ASN A 109 -17.78 0.22 19.93
C ASN A 109 -17.79 1.24 18.80
N GLN A 110 -17.75 0.81 17.55
CA GLN A 110 -17.84 1.71 16.39
C GLN A 110 -19.20 2.40 16.30
N MET A 111 -20.30 1.70 16.66
CA MET A 111 -21.64 2.29 16.71
C MET A 111 -21.83 3.26 17.88
N SER A 112 -20.98 3.21 18.91
CA SER A 112 -21.09 4.05 20.13
C SER A 112 -19.83 4.88 20.42
N SER A 113 -19.04 5.18 19.45
CA SER A 113 -17.62 5.54 19.53
C SER A 113 -17.27 6.93 20.08
N ASP A 114 -18.21 7.85 20.23
CA ASP A 114 -17.92 9.19 20.76
C ASP A 114 -18.11 9.30 22.29
N GLY A 115 -18.48 8.19 22.94
CA GLY A 115 -18.71 8.16 24.40
C GLY A 115 -19.88 8.98 24.88
N THR A 116 -20.54 9.77 24.01
CA THR A 116 -21.69 10.62 24.31
C THR A 116 -22.99 9.98 23.87
N ILE A 117 -22.94 8.98 23.00
CA ILE A 117 -24.12 8.29 22.46
C ILE A 117 -24.58 7.23 23.47
N HIS A 118 -25.70 7.49 24.07
CA HIS A 118 -26.39 6.55 24.93
C HIS A 118 -27.64 5.96 24.26
N GLU A 119 -27.65 5.96 22.90
CA GLU A 119 -28.80 5.51 22.12
C GLU A 119 -28.30 4.80 20.83
N LEU A 120 -28.66 3.52 20.69
CA LEU A 120 -28.32 2.70 19.54
C LEU A 120 -29.58 2.34 18.76
N GLN A 121 -29.51 2.33 17.43
CA GLN A 121 -30.58 1.83 16.56
C GLN A 121 -30.82 0.34 16.84
N CYS A 122 -32.08 -0.03 17.07
CA CYS A 122 -32.45 -1.45 17.16
C CYS A 122 -32.11 -2.14 15.84
N SER A 123 -31.33 -3.21 15.92
CA SER A 123 -30.83 -3.93 14.74
C SER A 123 -30.44 -5.36 15.09
N GLU A 124 -30.30 -6.16 14.06
CA GLU A 124 -29.69 -7.47 14.10
C GLU A 124 -28.60 -7.52 13.05
N ILE A 125 -27.40 -7.90 13.47
CA ILE A 125 -26.21 -8.05 12.63
C ILE A 125 -25.74 -9.49 12.74
N TYR A 126 -25.62 -10.21 11.61
CA TYR A 126 -24.89 -11.44 11.54
C TYR A 126 -23.65 -11.23 10.68
N ASP A 127 -22.48 -11.60 11.23
CA ASP A 127 -21.22 -11.21 10.62
C ASP A 127 -20.13 -12.27 10.81
N TYR A 128 -19.29 -12.42 9.81
CA TYR A 128 -18.19 -13.38 9.73
C TYR A 128 -17.16 -12.94 8.68
N PRO A 129 -15.87 -13.33 8.80
CA PRO A 129 -14.87 -12.97 7.83
C PRO A 129 -15.03 -13.72 6.52
N ARG A 130 -14.78 -13.01 5.41
CA ARG A 130 -14.67 -13.60 4.08
C ARG A 130 -13.44 -14.49 3.94
N PHE A 131 -12.30 -14.03 4.50
CA PHE A 131 -11.02 -14.72 4.46
C PHE A 131 -10.43 -14.92 5.85
N PRO A 132 -9.75 -16.06 6.10
CA PRO A 132 -9.10 -16.34 7.39
C PRO A 132 -7.83 -15.52 7.62
N TYR A 133 -7.19 -14.94 6.59
CA TYR A 133 -5.99 -14.13 6.67
C TYR A 133 -6.29 -12.67 6.29
N ARG A 134 -6.05 -11.73 7.20
CA ARG A 134 -6.27 -10.29 7.03
C ARG A 134 -5.06 -9.57 7.62
N GLY A 135 -4.07 -9.33 6.75
CA GLY A 135 -2.71 -8.98 7.14
C GLY A 135 -2.38 -7.50 7.10
N LEU A 136 -1.49 -7.08 8.00
CA LEU A 136 -0.75 -5.83 7.95
C LEU A 136 0.74 -6.13 8.10
N HIS A 137 1.53 -5.73 7.13
CA HIS A 137 2.99 -5.85 7.15
C HIS A 137 3.64 -4.59 7.71
N VAL A 138 4.67 -4.78 8.52
CA VAL A 138 5.46 -3.69 9.11
C VAL A 138 6.94 -3.96 8.88
N ASP A 139 7.57 -3.12 8.06
CA ASP A 139 9.02 -3.12 7.88
C ASP A 139 9.68 -2.36 9.04
N VAL A 140 10.39 -3.10 9.88
CA VAL A 140 11.17 -2.57 11.00
C VAL A 140 12.67 -2.59 10.73
N SER A 141 13.07 -3.14 9.57
CA SER A 141 14.47 -3.23 9.17
C SER A 141 14.99 -1.90 8.63
N ARG A 142 14.33 -1.33 7.59
CA ARG A 142 14.81 -0.10 6.98
C ARG A 142 14.78 1.07 7.96
N HIS A 143 13.71 1.16 8.78
CA HIS A 143 13.65 2.06 9.93
C HIS A 143 13.10 1.32 11.14
N PHE A 144 13.90 1.28 12.23
CA PHE A 144 13.51 0.60 13.48
C PHE A 144 12.28 1.26 14.10
N ARG A 145 11.32 0.46 14.53
CA ARG A 145 10.08 0.88 15.20
C ARG A 145 10.05 0.38 16.64
N SER A 146 9.57 1.23 17.56
CA SER A 146 9.43 0.84 18.95
C SER A 146 8.35 -0.22 19.17
N VAL A 147 8.45 -0.97 20.26
CA VAL A 147 7.40 -1.91 20.69
C VAL A 147 6.07 -1.18 20.92
N ASP A 148 6.11 0.07 21.40
CA ASP A 148 4.91 0.89 21.62
C ASP A 148 4.23 1.25 20.31
N PHE A 149 4.99 1.57 19.26
CA PHE A 149 4.44 1.76 17.92
C PHE A 149 3.75 0.49 17.41
N LEU A 150 4.39 -0.68 17.54
CA LEU A 150 3.81 -1.95 17.12
C LEU A 150 2.52 -2.27 17.89
N LYS A 151 2.49 -2.05 19.20
CA LYS A 151 1.28 -2.21 20.02
C LYS A 151 0.17 -1.27 19.59
N LYS A 152 0.50 -0.03 19.22
CA LYS A 152 -0.46 0.94 18.69
C LYS A 152 -1.07 0.47 17.37
N GLN A 153 -0.25 -0.08 16.46
CA GLN A 153 -0.78 -0.65 15.21
C GLN A 153 -1.64 -1.90 15.47
N ILE A 154 -1.26 -2.75 16.41
CA ILE A 154 -2.08 -3.89 16.85
C ILE A 154 -3.46 -3.44 17.34
N ASP A 155 -3.54 -2.34 18.09
CA ASP A 155 -4.82 -1.77 18.53
C ASP A 155 -5.69 -1.30 17.35
N ALA A 156 -5.09 -0.66 16.35
CA ALA A 156 -5.79 -0.26 15.13
C ALA A 156 -6.24 -1.47 14.29
N MET A 157 -5.39 -2.48 14.13
CA MET A 157 -5.74 -3.74 13.46
C MET A 157 -6.94 -4.41 14.11
N ALA A 158 -6.96 -4.49 15.44
CA ALA A 158 -8.07 -5.07 16.20
C ALA A 158 -9.38 -4.30 15.98
N MET A 159 -9.32 -2.97 15.88
CA MET A 159 -10.50 -2.12 15.60
C MET A 159 -11.17 -2.48 14.27
N PHE A 160 -10.38 -2.88 13.27
CA PHE A 160 -10.83 -3.23 11.93
C PHE A 160 -10.83 -4.74 11.65
N LYS A 161 -10.79 -5.59 12.69
CA LYS A 161 -10.87 -7.06 12.60
C LYS A 161 -9.76 -7.70 11.74
N MET A 162 -8.60 -7.05 11.63
CA MET A 162 -7.39 -7.66 11.06
C MET A 162 -6.78 -8.63 12.07
N ASN A 163 -6.16 -9.73 11.60
CA ASN A 163 -5.71 -10.80 12.49
C ASN A 163 -4.29 -11.34 12.24
N ARG A 164 -3.55 -10.75 11.31
CA ARG A 164 -2.15 -11.11 11.04
C ARG A 164 -1.28 -9.87 10.97
N MET A 165 -0.28 -9.77 11.85
CA MET A 165 0.79 -8.78 11.74
C MET A 165 2.03 -9.49 11.20
N HIS A 166 2.45 -9.13 10.01
CA HIS A 166 3.69 -9.60 9.41
C HIS A 166 4.80 -8.61 9.75
N ILE A 167 5.86 -9.04 10.43
CA ILE A 167 6.98 -8.17 10.80
C ILE A 167 8.22 -8.58 10.01
N HIS A 168 8.67 -7.68 9.14
CA HIS A 168 9.90 -7.81 8.38
C HIS A 168 11.09 -7.42 9.27
N LEU A 169 11.69 -8.45 9.90
CA LEU A 169 12.69 -8.27 10.96
C LEU A 169 14.11 -8.08 10.46
N THR A 170 14.39 -8.49 9.23
CA THR A 170 15.75 -8.53 8.69
C THR A 170 15.77 -8.07 7.24
N ASP A 171 16.73 -7.26 6.89
CA ASP A 171 17.03 -6.78 5.55
C ASP A 171 18.36 -6.02 5.61
N ALA A 172 18.93 -5.71 4.46
CA ALA A 172 20.19 -5.00 4.30
C ALA A 172 20.41 -3.82 5.25
N ALA A 173 19.33 -3.12 5.63
CA ALA A 173 19.41 -1.92 6.47
C ALA A 173 19.53 -2.21 7.98
N GLY A 174 19.29 -3.45 8.40
CA GLY A 174 19.51 -3.86 9.78
C GLY A 174 18.75 -5.08 10.26
N TRP A 175 19.39 -5.86 11.10
CA TRP A 175 18.84 -7.00 11.84
C TRP A 175 18.10 -6.54 13.09
N ARG A 176 16.88 -7.03 13.37
CA ARG A 176 16.02 -6.46 14.42
C ARG A 176 15.63 -7.41 15.54
N MET A 177 16.24 -8.57 15.67
CA MET A 177 15.91 -9.53 16.72
C MET A 177 17.15 -10.03 17.45
N GLN A 178 17.06 -10.17 18.77
CA GLN A 178 18.09 -10.83 19.60
C GLN A 178 18.19 -12.31 19.24
N ILE A 179 19.42 -12.74 18.87
CA ILE A 179 19.79 -14.13 18.65
C ILE A 179 20.99 -14.42 19.55
N ASP A 180 20.82 -15.28 20.55
CA ASP A 180 21.84 -15.53 21.58
C ASP A 180 23.07 -16.21 20.99
N ALA A 181 22.86 -17.11 20.03
CA ALA A 181 23.96 -17.83 19.35
C ALA A 181 24.83 -16.91 18.48
N TYR A 182 24.28 -15.79 17.99
CA TYR A 182 24.95 -14.89 17.04
C TYR A 182 24.88 -13.42 17.50
N PRO A 183 25.61 -13.04 18.55
CA PRO A 183 25.47 -11.72 19.18
C PRO A 183 25.83 -10.55 18.27
N ARG A 184 26.68 -10.73 17.26
CA ARG A 184 27.01 -9.64 16.31
C ARG A 184 25.83 -9.20 15.44
N LEU A 185 24.77 -10.00 15.34
CA LEU A 185 23.54 -9.59 14.67
C LEU A 185 22.91 -8.37 15.34
N THR A 186 22.98 -8.28 16.66
CA THR A 186 22.44 -7.13 17.43
C THR A 186 23.49 -6.13 17.85
N GLN A 187 24.74 -6.55 18.09
CA GLN A 187 25.83 -5.65 18.49
C GLN A 187 26.38 -4.81 17.31
N PHE A 188 26.22 -5.30 16.07
CA PHE A 188 26.77 -4.69 14.86
C PHE A 188 25.74 -4.55 13.73
N ALA A 189 25.14 -5.64 13.26
CA ALA A 189 24.25 -5.66 12.09
C ALA A 189 22.92 -4.90 12.31
N ALA A 190 22.57 -4.57 13.57
CA ALA A 190 21.39 -3.78 13.90
C ALA A 190 21.61 -2.24 13.82
N TRP A 191 22.84 -1.79 13.55
CA TRP A 191 23.23 -0.40 13.70
C TRP A 191 23.94 0.15 12.45
N ARG A 192 23.68 1.39 12.10
CA ARG A 192 24.31 2.09 10.96
C ARG A 192 24.61 3.54 11.31
N PRO A 193 25.61 4.19 10.65
CA PRO A 193 25.96 5.58 10.97
C PRO A 193 24.94 6.61 10.43
N GLN A 194 24.20 6.29 9.37
CA GLN A 194 23.23 7.21 8.79
C GLN A 194 21.83 6.98 9.39
N HIS A 195 21.14 8.07 9.70
CA HIS A 195 19.81 8.01 10.28
C HIS A 195 18.76 7.52 9.28
N THR A 196 18.80 8.02 8.03
CA THR A 196 17.85 7.62 7.01
C THR A 196 18.40 6.48 6.15
N TRP A 197 17.51 5.61 5.66
CA TRP A 197 17.87 4.57 4.71
C TRP A 197 18.45 5.17 3.42
N LYS A 198 17.85 6.25 2.91
CA LYS A 198 18.31 6.94 1.69
C LYS A 198 19.76 7.38 1.76
N GLU A 199 20.18 7.98 2.87
CA GLU A 199 21.57 8.40 3.07
C GLU A 199 22.52 7.21 3.18
N TRP A 200 22.11 6.16 3.90
CA TRP A 200 22.89 4.95 4.04
C TRP A 200 23.05 4.21 2.69
N TRP A 201 21.95 4.07 1.94
CA TRP A 201 21.93 3.40 0.62
C TRP A 201 22.75 4.15 -0.43
N ALA A 202 22.71 5.48 -0.44
CA ALA A 202 23.51 6.32 -1.33
C ALA A 202 24.98 6.41 -0.94
N GLY A 203 25.32 6.03 0.30
CA GLY A 203 26.67 6.05 0.86
C GLY A 203 27.43 4.75 0.63
N ASP A 204 28.26 4.41 1.63
CA ASP A 204 29.09 3.20 1.62
C ASP A 204 28.40 1.94 2.15
N ARG A 205 27.17 2.09 2.69
CA ARG A 205 26.33 1.03 3.29
C ARG A 205 27.00 0.26 4.43
N HIS A 206 27.91 0.92 5.16
CA HIS A 206 28.56 0.32 6.30
C HIS A 206 27.65 0.28 7.54
N TYR A 207 27.96 -0.66 8.45
CA TYR A 207 27.30 -0.81 9.75
C TYR A 207 28.17 -0.19 10.85
N ALA A 208 27.60 -0.06 12.05
CA ALA A 208 28.25 0.51 13.21
C ALA A 208 28.14 -0.42 14.43
N GLU A 209 29.07 -0.36 15.36
CA GLU A 209 28.92 -1.06 16.63
C GLU A 209 27.85 -0.38 17.50
N GLU A 210 27.12 -1.17 18.29
CA GLU A 210 26.16 -0.69 19.27
C GLU A 210 26.79 0.38 20.18
N GLY A 211 26.08 1.48 20.40
CA GLY A 211 26.55 2.58 21.23
C GLY A 211 27.63 3.47 20.62
N SER A 212 28.02 3.25 19.35
CA SER A 212 28.88 4.18 18.62
C SER A 212 28.21 5.54 18.49
N ASN A 213 29.04 6.61 18.52
CA ASN A 213 28.53 7.98 18.42
C ASN A 213 27.79 8.20 17.08
N GLY A 214 26.51 8.57 17.17
CA GLY A 214 25.65 8.81 16.01
C GLY A 214 25.08 7.55 15.36
N ALA A 215 25.32 6.35 15.91
CA ALA A 215 24.71 5.13 15.40
C ALA A 215 23.18 5.17 15.52
N TYR A 216 22.51 4.87 14.42
CA TYR A 216 21.06 4.69 14.33
C TYR A 216 20.72 3.20 14.18
N GLY A 217 19.73 2.74 14.88
CA GLY A 217 19.28 1.36 14.81
C GLY A 217 18.52 0.93 16.07
N GLY A 218 18.46 -0.36 16.28
CA GLY A 218 17.80 -0.99 17.39
C GLY A 218 17.42 -2.43 17.09
N TYR A 219 17.04 -3.16 18.09
CA TYR A 219 16.52 -4.53 17.96
C TYR A 219 15.57 -4.84 19.11
N TYR A 220 14.78 -5.88 18.94
CA TYR A 220 13.91 -6.38 19.97
C TYR A 220 14.59 -7.50 20.74
N THR A 221 14.56 -7.41 22.07
CA THR A 221 14.93 -8.52 22.94
C THR A 221 13.88 -9.63 22.88
N LYS A 222 14.26 -10.86 23.17
CA LYS A 222 13.30 -11.98 23.29
C LYS A 222 12.18 -11.70 24.29
N GLY A 223 12.50 -10.93 25.35
CA GLY A 223 11.50 -10.49 26.34
C GLY A 223 10.45 -9.57 25.76
N GLU A 224 10.88 -8.55 25.01
CA GLU A 224 9.98 -7.61 24.33
C GLU A 224 9.11 -8.30 23.27
N ILE A 225 9.68 -9.27 22.52
CA ILE A 225 8.91 -10.05 21.55
C ILE A 225 7.83 -10.88 22.24
N ARG A 226 8.15 -11.59 23.34
CA ARG A 226 7.15 -12.35 24.10
C ARG A 226 6.02 -11.47 24.64
N ASP A 227 6.34 -10.28 25.11
CA ASP A 227 5.34 -9.30 25.55
C ASP A 227 4.48 -8.81 24.37
N LEU A 228 5.07 -8.49 23.24
CA LEU A 228 4.37 -8.08 22.02
C LEU A 228 3.44 -9.19 21.49
N VAL A 229 3.92 -10.43 21.43
CA VAL A 229 3.15 -11.61 21.02
C VAL A 229 1.96 -11.83 21.96
N SER A 230 2.16 -11.70 23.26
CA SER A 230 1.08 -11.82 24.26
C SER A 230 0.04 -10.70 24.07
N TYR A 231 0.50 -9.48 23.82
CA TYR A 231 -0.37 -8.32 23.58
C TYR A 231 -1.22 -8.48 22.31
N ALA A 232 -0.63 -8.97 21.23
CA ALA A 232 -1.31 -9.25 19.96
C ALA A 232 -2.33 -10.39 20.10
N ARG A 233 -1.92 -11.50 20.74
CA ARG A 233 -2.77 -12.66 21.00
C ARG A 233 -4.03 -12.32 21.81
N ALA A 234 -3.92 -11.41 22.78
CA ALA A 234 -5.06 -10.93 23.54
C ALA A 234 -6.09 -10.16 22.68
N ARG A 235 -5.73 -9.82 21.44
CA ARG A 235 -6.57 -9.15 20.43
C ARG A 235 -6.87 -10.02 19.20
N HIS A 236 -6.59 -11.33 19.31
CA HIS A 236 -6.74 -12.31 18.22
C HIS A 236 -5.89 -12.01 17.00
N ILE A 237 -4.72 -11.39 17.22
CA ILE A 237 -3.73 -11.10 16.18
C ILE A 237 -2.54 -12.03 16.38
N GLU A 238 -2.18 -12.76 15.34
CA GLU A 238 -0.97 -13.56 15.25
C GLU A 238 0.14 -12.75 14.60
N ILE A 239 1.35 -12.81 15.18
CA ILE A 239 2.53 -12.15 14.61
C ILE A 239 3.31 -13.18 13.81
N ILE A 240 3.49 -12.91 12.51
CA ILE A 240 4.31 -13.72 11.59
C ILE A 240 5.67 -13.04 11.46
N PRO A 241 6.75 -13.64 11.95
CA PRO A 241 8.10 -13.11 11.77
C PRO A 241 8.61 -13.44 10.37
N GLU A 242 9.34 -12.51 9.77
CA GLU A 242 10.10 -12.72 8.53
C GLU A 242 11.60 -12.68 8.82
N ILE A 243 12.30 -13.71 8.33
CA ILE A 243 13.76 -13.81 8.30
C ILE A 243 14.15 -14.03 6.84
N GLU A 244 14.83 -13.07 6.29
CA GLU A 244 15.22 -13.07 4.88
C GLU A 244 16.24 -14.14 4.53
N MET A 245 15.97 -14.85 3.45
CA MET A 245 16.87 -15.79 2.79
C MET A 245 16.39 -16.10 1.37
N PRO A 246 17.24 -16.21 0.36
CA PRO A 246 18.71 -16.13 0.44
C PRO A 246 19.28 -14.72 0.32
N SER A 247 18.50 -13.74 -0.10
CA SER A 247 18.86 -12.34 -0.34
C SER A 247 18.57 -11.43 0.83
N HIS A 248 18.70 -10.12 0.61
CA HIS A 248 18.47 -9.09 1.65
C HIS A 248 19.26 -9.32 2.95
N SER A 249 20.45 -9.96 2.82
CA SER A 249 21.24 -10.48 3.96
C SER A 249 22.57 -9.75 4.13
N GLU A 250 22.74 -8.54 3.54
CA GLU A 250 23.98 -7.77 3.60
C GLU A 250 24.42 -7.49 5.05
N GLU A 251 23.47 -7.25 5.96
CA GLU A 251 23.73 -6.98 7.36
C GLU A 251 24.33 -8.20 8.08
N VAL A 252 23.83 -9.40 7.73
CA VAL A 252 24.37 -10.66 8.23
C VAL A 252 25.75 -10.91 7.65
N LEU A 253 25.92 -10.73 6.34
CA LEU A 253 27.15 -10.98 5.61
C LEU A 253 28.26 -9.97 5.95
N ALA A 254 27.90 -8.79 6.45
CA ALA A 254 28.86 -7.86 7.03
C ALA A 254 29.34 -8.31 8.43
N ALA A 255 28.45 -8.91 9.21
CA ALA A 255 28.78 -9.41 10.55
C ALA A 255 29.48 -10.78 10.53
N TYR A 256 29.13 -11.65 9.57
CA TYR A 256 29.58 -13.04 9.40
C TYR A 256 29.91 -13.29 7.91
N PRO A 257 31.00 -12.71 7.38
CA PRO A 257 31.29 -12.75 5.94
C PRO A 257 31.57 -14.16 5.41
N GLU A 258 31.96 -15.09 6.23
CA GLU A 258 32.15 -16.52 5.88
C GLU A 258 30.89 -17.21 5.35
N LEU A 259 29.69 -16.64 5.60
CA LEU A 259 28.41 -17.12 5.09
C LEU A 259 28.15 -16.68 3.62
N GLY A 260 28.89 -15.71 3.10
CA GLY A 260 28.84 -15.27 1.72
C GLY A 260 29.72 -16.12 0.78
N CYS A 261 29.52 -15.95 -0.52
CA CYS A 261 30.31 -16.64 -1.54
C CYS A 261 31.76 -16.16 -1.61
N SER A 262 31.99 -14.87 -1.39
CA SER A 262 33.32 -14.24 -1.38
C SER A 262 34.10 -14.52 -0.10
N GLY A 263 33.42 -14.68 1.02
CA GLY A 263 34.01 -14.72 2.34
C GLY A 263 34.54 -13.36 2.84
N GLU A 264 34.15 -12.28 2.17
CA GLU A 264 34.56 -10.90 2.47
C GLU A 264 33.34 -10.04 2.82
N ALA A 265 33.41 -9.22 3.87
CA ALA A 265 32.35 -8.29 4.24
C ALA A 265 32.07 -7.28 3.12
N TYR A 266 30.81 -6.90 2.95
CA TYR A 266 30.33 -5.91 1.96
C TYR A 266 30.50 -6.31 0.49
N LYS A 267 30.65 -7.61 0.19
CA LYS A 267 30.84 -8.12 -1.18
C LYS A 267 29.65 -8.90 -1.71
N ASP A 268 28.92 -9.53 -0.82
CA ASP A 268 27.78 -10.37 -1.15
C ASP A 268 26.50 -9.76 -0.58
N SER A 269 25.37 -9.96 -1.27
CA SER A 269 24.01 -9.65 -0.82
C SER A 269 23.23 -10.93 -0.48
N ASP A 270 23.67 -12.07 -1.04
CA ASP A 270 22.99 -13.35 -0.94
C ASP A 270 23.86 -14.36 -0.17
N PHE A 271 23.24 -15.19 0.64
CA PHE A 271 23.93 -16.31 1.28
C PHE A 271 24.56 -17.26 0.27
N CYS A 272 25.68 -17.86 0.62
CA CYS A 272 26.33 -18.91 -0.16
C CYS A 272 25.61 -20.24 -0.02
N VAL A 273 24.70 -20.60 -0.91
CA VAL A 273 23.90 -21.85 -0.85
C VAL A 273 24.76 -23.12 -0.93
N GLY A 274 25.97 -23.00 -1.48
CA GLY A 274 26.94 -24.11 -1.47
C GLY A 274 27.63 -24.33 -0.13
N ASN A 275 27.50 -23.43 0.85
CA ASN A 275 28.15 -23.49 2.14
C ASN A 275 27.23 -24.09 3.21
N GLU A 276 27.62 -25.20 3.83
CA GLU A 276 26.82 -25.88 4.85
C GLU A 276 26.64 -25.03 6.11
N GLU A 277 27.60 -24.17 6.46
CA GLU A 277 27.50 -23.28 7.61
C GLU A 277 26.35 -22.27 7.49
N VAL A 278 25.90 -21.93 6.27
CA VAL A 278 24.72 -21.11 6.06
C VAL A 278 23.46 -21.80 6.59
N PHE A 279 23.32 -23.09 6.36
CA PHE A 279 22.17 -23.85 6.86
C PHE A 279 22.24 -24.01 8.37
N ASN A 280 23.42 -24.30 8.94
CA ASN A 280 23.62 -24.36 10.40
C ASN A 280 23.25 -23.01 11.05
N PHE A 281 23.65 -21.89 10.44
CA PHE A 281 23.32 -20.54 10.88
C PHE A 281 21.80 -20.31 10.86
N LEU A 282 21.15 -20.53 9.72
CA LEU A 282 19.72 -20.27 9.54
C LEU A 282 18.85 -21.20 10.40
N GLU A 283 19.22 -22.47 10.52
CA GLU A 283 18.53 -23.43 11.41
C GLU A 283 18.59 -22.98 12.88
N THR A 284 19.74 -22.49 13.32
CA THR A 284 19.92 -21.96 14.68
C THR A 284 19.11 -20.68 14.90
N VAL A 285 19.14 -19.76 13.93
CA VAL A 285 18.35 -18.53 13.98
C VAL A 285 16.85 -18.84 14.04
N LEU A 286 16.38 -19.74 13.18
CA LEU A 286 14.97 -20.12 13.14
C LEU A 286 14.52 -20.84 14.43
N ASP A 287 15.37 -21.61 15.08
CA ASP A 287 15.07 -22.21 16.38
C ASP A 287 14.79 -21.12 17.43
N GLU A 288 15.64 -20.08 17.49
CA GLU A 288 15.45 -18.97 18.43
C GLU A 288 14.24 -18.08 18.06
N VAL A 289 13.93 -17.92 16.77
CA VAL A 289 12.72 -17.25 16.30
C VAL A 289 11.48 -18.04 16.73
N MET A 290 11.43 -19.33 16.46
CA MET A 290 10.29 -20.18 16.80
C MET A 290 10.10 -20.37 18.33
N GLU A 291 11.14 -20.14 19.14
CA GLU A 291 11.03 -20.10 20.60
C GLU A 291 10.11 -18.98 21.10
N VAL A 292 10.11 -17.82 20.43
CA VAL A 292 9.40 -16.62 20.88
C VAL A 292 8.17 -16.28 20.03
N PHE A 293 8.11 -16.73 18.77
CA PHE A 293 6.96 -16.59 17.89
C PHE A 293 6.20 -17.92 17.76
N PRO A 294 5.01 -18.03 18.36
CA PRO A 294 4.21 -19.25 18.29
C PRO A 294 3.37 -19.38 17.03
N SER A 295 3.62 -18.54 16.03
CA SER A 295 2.85 -18.47 14.77
C SER A 295 2.88 -19.79 13.99
N GLU A 296 1.79 -20.07 13.27
CA GLU A 296 1.72 -21.22 12.37
C GLU A 296 2.74 -21.09 11.23
N TYR A 297 2.87 -19.88 10.69
CA TYR A 297 3.77 -19.55 9.60
C TYR A 297 5.03 -18.84 10.08
N ILE A 298 6.16 -19.18 9.47
CA ILE A 298 7.41 -18.42 9.47
C ILE A 298 7.61 -17.91 8.03
N HIS A 299 7.73 -16.60 7.86
CA HIS A 299 8.04 -16.03 6.55
C HIS A 299 9.55 -16.08 6.34
N ILE A 300 9.97 -16.56 5.17
CA ILE A 300 11.37 -16.80 4.86
C ILE A 300 11.88 -15.92 3.70
N GLY A 301 11.15 -14.86 3.36
CA GLY A 301 11.48 -13.98 2.24
C GLY A 301 11.44 -14.70 0.91
N GLY A 302 12.59 -14.85 0.26
CA GLY A 302 12.75 -15.57 -0.99
C GLY A 302 12.84 -14.70 -2.22
N ASP A 303 12.64 -13.39 -2.05
CA ASP A 303 12.55 -12.39 -3.10
C ASP A 303 13.93 -11.85 -3.52
N GLU A 304 13.95 -11.32 -4.73
CA GLU A 304 14.99 -10.48 -5.33
C GLU A 304 16.44 -11.02 -5.27
N ALA A 305 16.64 -12.33 -5.10
CA ALA A 305 17.99 -12.91 -5.05
C ALA A 305 18.81 -12.60 -6.32
N GLY A 306 19.94 -11.95 -6.13
CA GLY A 306 20.82 -11.52 -7.22
C GLY A 306 21.49 -12.68 -7.96
N LYS A 307 21.81 -13.78 -7.27
CA LYS A 307 22.32 -15.06 -7.81
C LYS A 307 23.62 -14.97 -8.61
N GLN A 308 24.21 -13.78 -8.79
CA GLN A 308 25.38 -13.63 -9.69
C GLN A 308 26.62 -14.34 -9.15
N HIS A 309 26.86 -14.27 -7.83
CA HIS A 309 27.98 -14.92 -7.20
C HIS A 309 27.85 -16.45 -7.23
N TRP A 310 26.63 -16.99 -7.18
CA TRP A 310 26.42 -18.45 -7.26
C TRP A 310 26.88 -19.06 -8.57
N LYS A 311 26.81 -18.31 -9.68
CA LYS A 311 27.22 -18.76 -11.02
C LYS A 311 28.71 -19.07 -11.10
N THR A 312 29.53 -18.46 -10.27
CA THR A 312 31.00 -18.59 -10.26
C THR A 312 31.57 -19.14 -8.96
N CYS A 313 30.81 -19.21 -7.90
CA CYS A 313 31.24 -19.70 -6.60
C CYS A 313 31.50 -21.21 -6.64
N PRO A 314 32.72 -21.68 -6.33
CA PRO A 314 33.04 -23.11 -6.37
C PRO A 314 32.18 -23.99 -5.48
N LYS A 315 31.79 -23.46 -4.30
CA LYS A 315 30.91 -24.16 -3.34
C LYS A 315 29.50 -24.34 -3.92
N CYS A 316 28.92 -23.27 -4.51
CA CYS A 316 27.60 -23.32 -5.13
C CYS A 316 27.58 -24.23 -6.35
N GLN A 317 28.59 -24.14 -7.22
CA GLN A 317 28.72 -25.02 -8.39
C GLN A 317 28.88 -26.50 -8.00
N LYS A 318 29.65 -26.78 -6.95
CA LYS A 318 29.78 -28.13 -6.39
C LYS A 318 28.40 -28.63 -5.85
N ARG A 319 27.67 -27.82 -5.10
CA ARG A 319 26.34 -28.17 -4.62
C ARG A 319 25.38 -28.48 -5.77
N MET A 320 25.38 -27.64 -6.80
CA MET A 320 24.54 -27.85 -7.98
C MET A 320 24.86 -29.19 -8.65
N GLN A 321 26.15 -29.53 -8.76
CA GLN A 321 26.58 -30.82 -9.36
C GLN A 321 26.15 -32.01 -8.48
N GLU A 322 26.35 -31.93 -7.15
CA GLU A 322 26.03 -33.01 -6.20
C GLU A 322 24.54 -33.29 -6.13
N GLU A 323 23.69 -32.22 -6.19
CA GLU A 323 22.23 -32.30 -6.11
C GLU A 323 21.56 -32.42 -7.50
N GLY A 324 22.34 -32.40 -8.58
CA GLY A 324 21.81 -32.51 -9.95
C GLY A 324 20.98 -31.32 -10.40
N LEU A 325 21.25 -30.11 -9.87
CA LEU A 325 20.52 -28.87 -10.17
C LEU A 325 21.04 -28.29 -11.50
N LYS A 326 20.12 -27.78 -12.33
CA LYS A 326 20.43 -27.32 -13.71
C LYS A 326 20.96 -25.88 -13.73
N ASP A 327 20.42 -25.03 -12.84
CA ASP A 327 20.71 -23.61 -12.82
C ASP A 327 20.63 -23.03 -11.39
N VAL A 328 20.85 -21.73 -11.29
CA VAL A 328 20.82 -21.02 -10.00
C VAL A 328 19.40 -20.83 -9.43
N ASP A 329 18.36 -20.94 -10.24
CA ASP A 329 16.98 -20.90 -9.78
C ASP A 329 16.63 -22.22 -9.06
N GLU A 330 17.05 -23.36 -9.62
CA GLU A 330 16.96 -24.65 -8.91
C GLU A 330 17.83 -24.68 -7.63
N LEU A 331 18.96 -23.94 -7.61
CA LEU A 331 19.77 -23.81 -6.39
C LEU A 331 19.05 -22.99 -5.31
N GLN A 332 18.35 -21.90 -5.67
CA GLN A 332 17.47 -21.19 -4.74
C GLN A 332 16.36 -22.11 -4.21
N SER A 333 15.67 -22.80 -5.11
CA SER A 333 14.63 -23.76 -4.75
C SER A 333 15.15 -24.86 -3.81
N TYR A 334 16.38 -25.35 -4.00
CA TYR A 334 17.03 -26.29 -3.08
C TYR A 334 17.13 -25.73 -1.67
N MET A 335 17.58 -24.46 -1.53
CA MET A 335 17.68 -23.80 -0.24
C MET A 335 16.29 -23.65 0.42
N ILE A 336 15.33 -23.10 -0.31
CA ILE A 336 13.95 -22.92 0.18
C ILE A 336 13.35 -24.27 0.62
N LYS A 337 13.48 -25.32 -0.20
CA LYS A 337 13.01 -26.67 0.16
C LYS A 337 13.67 -27.25 1.39
N ARG A 338 14.96 -26.99 1.58
CA ARG A 338 15.69 -27.47 2.76
C ARG A 338 15.22 -26.75 4.02
N MET A 339 15.09 -25.43 3.97
CA MET A 339 14.61 -24.63 5.09
C MET A 339 13.14 -24.89 5.39
N ALA A 340 12.30 -25.10 4.37
CA ALA A 340 10.91 -25.48 4.56
C ALA A 340 10.77 -26.81 5.31
N ARG A 341 11.54 -27.84 4.90
CA ARG A 341 11.56 -29.13 5.62
C ARG A 341 12.04 -28.98 7.08
N TYR A 342 13.01 -28.10 7.31
CA TYR A 342 13.47 -27.83 8.68
C TYR A 342 12.37 -27.22 9.54
N VAL A 343 11.71 -26.17 9.07
CA VAL A 343 10.59 -25.49 9.75
C VAL A 343 9.43 -26.46 9.97
N GLU A 344 9.10 -27.29 8.97
CA GLU A 344 8.07 -28.32 9.08
C GLU A 344 8.40 -29.38 10.14
N SER A 345 9.69 -29.77 10.25
CA SER A 345 10.15 -30.70 11.30
C SER A 345 9.92 -30.18 12.71
N LYS A 346 9.78 -28.85 12.88
CA LYS A 346 9.44 -28.18 14.14
C LYS A 346 7.92 -27.95 14.29
N GLY A 347 7.11 -28.48 13.39
CA GLY A 347 5.64 -28.37 13.43
C GLY A 347 5.11 -27.00 12.99
N ARG A 348 5.86 -26.25 12.18
CA ARG A 348 5.50 -24.96 11.60
C ARG A 348 5.42 -25.08 10.08
N LYS A 349 4.89 -24.04 9.42
CA LYS A 349 4.84 -23.91 7.96
C LYS A 349 5.66 -22.73 7.51
N VAL A 350 6.17 -22.79 6.29
CA VAL A 350 6.79 -21.62 5.65
C VAL A 350 5.79 -20.88 4.79
N ILE A 351 5.97 -19.58 4.69
CA ILE A 351 5.42 -18.72 3.67
C ILE A 351 6.56 -17.89 3.10
N GLY A 352 6.51 -17.54 1.82
CA GLY A 352 7.52 -16.67 1.20
C GLY A 352 6.92 -15.89 0.05
N TRP A 353 7.65 -14.88 -0.40
CA TRP A 353 7.28 -14.10 -1.58
C TRP A 353 7.21 -14.98 -2.82
N ASP A 354 6.51 -14.55 -3.86
CA ASP A 354 6.17 -15.43 -5.00
C ASP A 354 7.38 -15.88 -5.85
N GLU A 355 8.60 -15.35 -5.61
CA GLU A 355 9.85 -15.88 -6.18
C GLU A 355 10.24 -17.27 -5.68
N ILE A 356 9.67 -17.75 -4.55
CA ILE A 356 9.89 -19.13 -4.12
C ILE A 356 9.29 -20.17 -5.09
N LEU A 357 8.50 -19.72 -6.08
CA LEU A 357 8.03 -20.54 -7.21
C LEU A 357 9.15 -20.87 -8.20
N ASP A 358 10.16 -20.01 -8.29
CA ASP A 358 11.26 -20.16 -9.24
C ASP A 358 12.07 -21.44 -8.92
N GLY A 359 12.35 -22.26 -9.93
CA GLY A 359 13.04 -23.54 -9.74
C GLY A 359 12.23 -24.63 -9.02
N GLY A 360 10.97 -24.34 -8.60
CA GLY A 360 10.02 -25.29 -8.02
C GLY A 360 9.77 -25.13 -6.53
N LEU A 361 8.49 -25.04 -6.18
CA LEU A 361 8.00 -24.79 -4.83
C LEU A 361 8.24 -25.95 -3.84
N ALA A 362 8.48 -25.64 -2.58
CA ALA A 362 8.54 -26.62 -1.51
C ALA A 362 7.16 -27.15 -1.15
N GLU A 363 7.04 -28.45 -0.85
CA GLU A 363 5.77 -29.05 -0.40
C GLU A 363 5.27 -28.35 0.87
N GLY A 364 3.96 -28.06 0.93
CA GLY A 364 3.33 -27.40 2.09
C GLY A 364 3.63 -25.91 2.27
N ALA A 365 4.54 -25.32 1.48
CA ALA A 365 4.83 -23.89 1.54
C ALA A 365 3.64 -23.06 1.04
N ALA A 366 3.34 -21.96 1.73
CA ALA A 366 2.41 -20.95 1.25
C ALA A 366 3.14 -19.87 0.45
N VAL A 367 2.42 -19.19 -0.43
CA VAL A 367 2.96 -18.14 -1.31
C VAL A 367 2.30 -16.81 -1.04
N MET A 368 3.09 -15.77 -0.83
CA MET A 368 2.63 -14.39 -0.79
C MET A 368 2.90 -13.73 -2.15
N SER A 369 1.81 -13.46 -2.91
CA SER A 369 1.90 -12.97 -4.29
C SER A 369 1.91 -11.44 -4.29
N TRP A 370 3.06 -10.84 -4.64
CA TRP A 370 3.27 -9.39 -4.61
C TRP A 370 3.54 -8.75 -5.98
N ARG A 371 4.24 -9.47 -6.88
CA ARG A 371 4.57 -8.97 -8.24
C ARG A 371 3.33 -8.81 -9.13
N GLY A 372 2.24 -9.44 -8.76
CA GLY A 372 0.96 -9.47 -9.45
C GLY A 372 0.08 -10.54 -8.83
N THR A 373 -0.86 -11.07 -9.58
CA THR A 373 -1.76 -12.15 -9.16
C THR A 373 -1.38 -13.50 -9.76
N GLU A 374 -0.54 -13.49 -10.79
CA GLU A 374 -0.15 -14.67 -11.57
C GLU A 374 0.60 -15.69 -10.72
N GLY A 375 1.51 -15.25 -9.87
CA GLY A 375 2.25 -16.11 -8.93
C GLY A 375 1.31 -16.85 -7.98
N GLY A 376 0.36 -16.12 -7.40
CA GLY A 376 -0.66 -16.70 -6.53
C GLY A 376 -1.55 -17.70 -7.26
N ILE A 377 -2.01 -17.40 -8.48
CA ILE A 377 -2.80 -18.31 -9.30
C ILE A 377 -2.01 -19.57 -9.62
N ALA A 378 -0.72 -19.44 -9.97
CA ALA A 378 0.15 -20.58 -10.23
C ALA A 378 0.32 -21.47 -8.99
N ALA A 379 0.53 -20.89 -7.82
CA ALA A 379 0.62 -21.63 -6.55
C ALA A 379 -0.69 -22.36 -6.20
N MET A 380 -1.86 -21.70 -6.33
CA MET A 380 -3.17 -22.34 -6.12
C MET A 380 -3.39 -23.52 -7.06
N ASN A 381 -3.00 -23.40 -8.35
CA ASN A 381 -3.10 -24.50 -9.30
C ASN A 381 -2.29 -25.73 -8.87
N MET A 382 -1.16 -25.51 -8.19
CA MET A 382 -0.33 -26.57 -7.61
C MET A 382 -0.87 -27.11 -6.27
N GLY A 383 -1.91 -26.47 -5.70
CA GLY A 383 -2.53 -26.88 -4.43
C GLY A 383 -1.89 -26.25 -3.19
N HIS A 384 -1.23 -25.11 -3.34
CA HIS A 384 -0.61 -24.36 -2.25
C HIS A 384 -1.51 -23.21 -1.76
N ASP A 385 -1.43 -22.92 -0.47
CA ASP A 385 -2.11 -21.79 0.14
C ASP A 385 -1.48 -20.47 -0.30
N VAL A 386 -2.29 -19.45 -0.51
CA VAL A 386 -1.89 -18.16 -1.07
C VAL A 386 -2.44 -17.00 -0.25
N VAL A 387 -1.60 -16.00 -0.03
CA VAL A 387 -1.99 -14.66 0.43
C VAL A 387 -1.74 -13.68 -0.70
N MET A 388 -2.77 -12.91 -1.08
CA MET A 388 -2.64 -11.89 -2.11
C MET A 388 -2.19 -10.57 -1.52
N SER A 389 -1.12 -10.02 -2.11
CA SER A 389 -0.49 -8.77 -1.69
C SER A 389 0.06 -7.98 -2.90
N PRO A 390 -0.65 -7.94 -4.07
CA PRO A 390 -0.10 -7.35 -5.28
C PRO A 390 0.21 -5.87 -5.09
N GLY A 391 1.41 -5.43 -5.48
CA GLY A 391 1.92 -4.08 -5.27
C GLY A 391 1.00 -2.99 -5.81
N ARG A 392 0.28 -3.27 -6.90
CA ARG A 392 -0.69 -2.36 -7.50
C ARG A 392 -1.85 -1.96 -6.58
N TYR A 393 -2.17 -2.77 -5.54
CA TYR A 393 -3.32 -2.55 -4.66
C TYR A 393 -2.96 -2.57 -3.17
N CYS A 394 -1.83 -3.19 -2.79
CA CYS A 394 -1.52 -3.53 -1.42
C CYS A 394 -0.28 -2.83 -0.86
N TYR A 395 0.52 -2.14 -1.70
CA TYR A 395 1.76 -1.48 -1.28
C TYR A 395 1.49 -0.03 -0.86
N LEU A 396 1.35 0.16 0.44
CA LEU A 396 0.97 1.44 1.03
C LEU A 396 2.15 2.43 1.20
N ASP A 397 3.32 2.08 0.72
CA ASP A 397 4.50 2.94 0.58
C ASP A 397 4.45 3.83 -0.68
N HIS A 398 3.50 3.58 -1.60
CA HIS A 398 3.19 4.48 -2.71
C HIS A 398 2.42 5.74 -2.23
N ASN A 399 2.58 6.84 -2.97
CA ASN A 399 1.83 8.08 -2.74
C ASN A 399 0.32 7.81 -2.77
N GLN A 400 -0.42 8.36 -1.81
CA GLN A 400 -1.87 8.22 -1.75
C GLN A 400 -2.63 9.41 -2.33
N ASP A 401 -1.94 10.53 -2.56
CA ASP A 401 -2.45 11.73 -3.22
C ASP A 401 -1.43 12.25 -4.24
N ALA A 402 -1.66 13.41 -4.80
CA ALA A 402 -0.76 14.07 -5.74
C ALA A 402 0.66 14.17 -5.17
N PRO A 403 1.70 13.67 -5.86
CA PRO A 403 3.04 13.52 -5.29
C PRO A 403 3.66 14.80 -4.69
N PHE A 404 3.30 15.98 -5.21
CA PHE A 404 3.76 17.26 -4.68
C PHE A 404 3.07 17.68 -3.36
N LYS A 405 2.05 16.94 -2.92
CA LYS A 405 1.36 17.10 -1.64
C LYS A 405 1.82 16.09 -0.60
N GLU A 406 2.44 15.02 -1.06
CA GLU A 406 2.81 13.88 -0.23
C GLU A 406 4.18 14.07 0.43
N PRO A 407 4.40 13.50 1.62
CA PRO A 407 5.75 13.32 2.15
C PRO A 407 6.55 12.40 1.24
N GLN A 408 7.87 12.39 1.39
CA GLN A 408 8.75 11.55 0.57
C GLN A 408 8.31 10.07 0.68
N SER A 409 8.17 9.41 -0.47
CA SER A 409 7.85 7.99 -0.59
C SER A 409 8.74 7.33 -1.63
N ILE A 410 8.55 6.04 -1.90
CA ILE A 410 9.19 5.34 -3.02
C ILE A 410 8.69 5.85 -4.40
N GLY A 411 7.62 6.63 -4.41
CA GLY A 411 6.92 7.06 -5.61
C GLY A 411 5.66 6.24 -5.88
N GLY A 412 5.28 6.11 -7.16
CA GLY A 412 4.01 5.47 -7.50
C GLY A 412 2.79 6.30 -7.11
N TYR A 413 1.60 5.73 -7.30
CA TYR A 413 0.34 6.36 -6.90
C TYR A 413 -0.70 5.28 -6.59
N LEU A 414 -1.19 5.26 -5.37
CA LEU A 414 -2.18 4.29 -4.89
C LEU A 414 -3.19 4.98 -3.97
N PRO A 415 -4.23 5.64 -4.52
CA PRO A 415 -5.26 6.30 -3.72
C PRO A 415 -6.19 5.30 -3.02
N LEU A 416 -6.90 5.77 -2.00
CA LEU A 416 -7.84 4.97 -1.21
C LEU A 416 -8.83 4.17 -2.06
N ASP A 417 -9.39 4.80 -3.08
CA ASP A 417 -10.42 4.17 -3.93
C ASP A 417 -9.86 2.99 -4.74
N SER A 418 -8.61 3.10 -5.21
CA SER A 418 -7.92 2.01 -5.90
C SER A 418 -7.67 0.80 -4.98
N VAL A 419 -7.30 1.05 -3.73
CA VAL A 419 -7.18 -0.03 -2.72
C VAL A 419 -8.54 -0.65 -2.43
N TYR A 420 -9.59 0.16 -2.30
CA TYR A 420 -10.93 -0.31 -1.93
C TYR A 420 -11.60 -1.17 -3.00
N VAL A 421 -11.41 -0.85 -4.29
CA VAL A 421 -12.03 -1.63 -5.38
C VAL A 421 -11.30 -2.94 -5.65
N TYR A 422 -10.17 -3.18 -5.02
CA TYR A 422 -9.44 -4.43 -5.18
C TYR A 422 -10.31 -5.64 -4.82
N GLU A 423 -10.36 -6.62 -5.73
CA GLU A 423 -11.01 -7.91 -5.56
C GLU A 423 -9.96 -9.02 -5.69
N PRO A 424 -9.62 -9.72 -4.59
CA PRO A 424 -8.58 -10.74 -4.61
C PRO A 424 -8.98 -12.04 -5.32
N VAL A 425 -10.27 -12.28 -5.52
CA VAL A 425 -10.76 -13.44 -6.29
C VAL A 425 -10.97 -13.02 -7.73
N GLU A 426 -10.01 -13.36 -8.59
CA GLU A 426 -10.09 -13.04 -10.01
C GLU A 426 -10.91 -14.08 -10.81
N PRO A 427 -11.57 -13.65 -11.92
CA PRO A 427 -12.30 -14.58 -12.79
C PRO A 427 -11.46 -15.70 -13.39
N SER A 428 -10.14 -15.50 -13.49
CA SER A 428 -9.16 -16.48 -13.98
C SER A 428 -8.84 -17.58 -12.98
N MET A 429 -9.21 -17.42 -11.70
CA MET A 429 -8.95 -18.42 -10.66
C MET A 429 -9.89 -19.62 -10.81
N PRO A 430 -9.35 -20.85 -10.78
CA PRO A 430 -10.18 -22.06 -10.83
C PRO A 430 -11.10 -22.14 -9.60
N ALA A 431 -12.38 -22.30 -9.82
CA ALA A 431 -13.39 -22.28 -8.75
C ALA A 431 -13.16 -23.35 -7.67
N ASP A 432 -12.62 -24.51 -8.05
CA ASP A 432 -12.28 -25.62 -7.14
C ASP A 432 -10.99 -25.37 -6.34
N LYS A 433 -10.22 -24.33 -6.68
CA LYS A 433 -8.94 -23.95 -6.04
C LYS A 433 -9.03 -22.68 -5.19
N VAL A 434 -10.11 -21.91 -5.31
CA VAL A 434 -10.27 -20.64 -4.56
C VAL A 434 -10.16 -20.84 -3.04
N HIS A 435 -10.40 -22.01 -2.51
CA HIS A 435 -10.24 -22.32 -1.08
C HIS A 435 -8.78 -22.23 -0.60
N HIS A 436 -7.79 -22.25 -1.52
CA HIS A 436 -6.39 -21.99 -1.22
C HIS A 436 -6.08 -20.49 -1.04
N LEU A 437 -6.94 -19.60 -1.54
CA LEU A 437 -6.80 -18.17 -1.26
C LEU A 437 -7.16 -17.88 0.20
N LYS A 438 -6.15 -17.63 1.03
CA LYS A 438 -6.34 -17.39 2.47
C LYS A 438 -6.73 -15.96 2.79
N GLY A 439 -6.38 -14.99 1.96
CA GLY A 439 -6.75 -13.60 2.17
C GLY A 439 -5.80 -12.61 1.53
N VAL A 440 -5.73 -11.42 2.15
CA VAL A 440 -5.00 -10.26 1.66
C VAL A 440 -4.11 -9.66 2.74
N GLN A 441 -3.04 -8.99 2.31
CA GLN A 441 -2.15 -8.26 3.19
C GLN A 441 -1.85 -6.86 2.66
N ALA A 442 -1.91 -5.87 3.54
CA ALA A 442 -1.41 -4.52 3.30
C ALA A 442 0.08 -4.48 3.61
N ASN A 443 0.91 -4.00 2.70
CA ASN A 443 2.36 -3.87 2.90
C ASN A 443 2.77 -2.41 3.02
N LEU A 444 3.72 -2.13 3.91
CA LEU A 444 4.39 -0.85 4.01
C LEU A 444 5.90 -1.09 4.14
N TRP A 445 6.62 -0.82 3.07
CA TRP A 445 8.08 -0.79 3.06
C TRP A 445 8.55 0.57 3.55
N SER A 446 9.63 0.62 4.32
CA SER A 446 9.96 1.81 5.09
C SER A 446 11.25 2.52 4.66
N GLU A 447 11.77 2.27 3.45
CA GLU A 447 12.99 2.91 2.93
C GLU A 447 12.93 4.43 3.00
N TYR A 448 11.79 5.00 2.68
CA TYR A 448 11.55 6.44 2.69
C TYR A 448 10.66 6.91 3.85
N ILE A 449 10.18 5.99 4.68
CA ILE A 449 9.22 6.27 5.75
C ILE A 449 9.93 6.24 7.09
N VAL A 450 10.48 7.40 7.46
CA VAL A 450 11.44 7.51 8.57
C VAL A 450 10.78 7.48 9.95
N THR A 451 9.63 8.15 10.13
CA THR A 451 9.01 8.33 11.45
C THR A 451 7.76 7.48 11.64
N ASP A 452 7.37 7.28 12.90
CA ASP A 452 6.15 6.55 13.27
C ASP A 452 4.89 7.27 12.75
N GLU A 453 4.88 8.61 12.81
CA GLU A 453 3.78 9.44 12.30
C GLU A 453 3.65 9.31 10.78
N HIS A 454 4.78 9.24 10.06
CA HIS A 454 4.76 9.02 8.62
C HIS A 454 4.23 7.62 8.28
N ALA A 455 4.61 6.59 9.02
CA ALA A 455 4.07 5.25 8.83
C ALA A 455 2.56 5.19 9.08
N GLU A 456 2.05 5.82 10.14
CA GLU A 456 0.61 5.93 10.42
C GLU A 456 -0.14 6.67 9.30
N TYR A 457 0.42 7.78 8.80
CA TYR A 457 -0.10 8.53 7.67
C TYR A 457 -0.26 7.66 6.42
N MET A 458 0.73 6.82 6.14
CA MET A 458 0.72 5.93 4.97
C MET A 458 -0.23 4.73 5.14
N TYR A 459 -0.36 4.17 6.35
CA TYR A 459 -1.31 3.09 6.61
C TYR A 459 -2.77 3.55 6.52
N TRP A 460 -3.11 4.66 7.20
CA TRP A 460 -4.50 5.02 7.45
C TRP A 460 -4.95 6.21 6.59
N PRO A 461 -6.00 6.00 5.71
CA PRO A 461 -7.05 4.95 5.80
C PRO A 461 -6.88 3.73 4.90
N ARG A 462 -5.84 3.60 4.08
CA ARG A 462 -5.77 2.55 3.05
C ARG A 462 -5.79 1.13 3.63
N ALA A 463 -5.17 0.89 4.78
CA ALA A 463 -5.26 -0.39 5.47
C ALA A 463 -6.71 -0.73 5.92
N ILE A 464 -7.55 0.30 6.19
CA ILE A 464 -8.98 0.08 6.46
C ILE A 464 -9.71 -0.49 5.23
N ALA A 465 -9.34 -0.03 4.03
CA ALA A 465 -9.90 -0.55 2.79
C ALA A 465 -9.57 -2.04 2.58
N LEU A 466 -8.32 -2.43 2.85
CA LEU A 466 -7.91 -3.84 2.77
C LEU A 466 -8.52 -4.69 3.90
N ALA A 467 -8.71 -4.13 5.09
CA ALA A 467 -9.44 -4.80 6.16
C ALA A 467 -10.89 -5.14 5.73
N GLU A 468 -11.58 -4.20 5.07
CA GLU A 468 -12.93 -4.45 4.53
C GLU A 468 -12.89 -5.45 3.36
N THR A 469 -11.88 -5.40 2.49
CA THR A 469 -11.70 -6.40 1.41
C THR A 469 -11.50 -7.81 1.98
N GLY A 470 -10.74 -7.93 3.05
CA GLY A 470 -10.48 -9.21 3.71
C GLY A 470 -11.64 -9.77 4.52
N TRP A 471 -12.51 -8.90 5.02
CA TRP A 471 -13.62 -9.25 5.89
C TRP A 471 -14.96 -9.39 5.16
N SER A 472 -15.32 -8.38 4.34
CA SER A 472 -16.69 -8.21 3.84
C SER A 472 -16.95 -8.96 2.53
N LEU A 473 -18.22 -9.32 2.31
CA LEU A 473 -18.66 -9.91 1.04
C LEU A 473 -18.60 -8.85 -0.08
N PRO A 474 -18.16 -9.19 -1.30
CA PRO A 474 -18.03 -8.22 -2.41
C PRO A 474 -19.32 -7.46 -2.72
N GLY A 475 -20.48 -8.12 -2.62
CA GLY A 475 -21.79 -7.52 -2.89
C GLY A 475 -22.21 -6.44 -1.88
N ASN A 476 -21.53 -6.34 -0.74
CA ASN A 476 -21.82 -5.35 0.30
C ASN A 476 -20.93 -4.10 0.19
N LYS A 477 -19.93 -4.11 -0.71
CA LYS A 477 -18.99 -3.00 -0.88
C LYS A 477 -19.60 -1.87 -1.72
N ASP A 478 -19.48 -0.63 -1.24
CA ASP A 478 -19.90 0.59 -1.93
C ASP A 478 -18.91 1.72 -1.63
N VAL A 479 -18.26 2.27 -2.65
CA VAL A 479 -17.18 3.28 -2.51
C VAL A 479 -17.68 4.53 -1.79
N LYS A 480 -18.85 5.06 -2.16
CA LYS A 480 -19.37 6.31 -1.57
C LYS A 480 -19.71 6.13 -0.11
N ASN A 481 -20.39 5.04 0.22
CA ASN A 481 -20.72 4.70 1.60
C ASN A 481 -19.45 4.43 2.42
N PHE A 482 -18.46 3.72 1.86
CA PHE A 482 -17.18 3.45 2.50
C PHE A 482 -16.44 4.75 2.85
N ARG A 483 -16.31 5.69 1.92
CA ARG A 483 -15.64 6.98 2.17
C ARG A 483 -16.30 7.74 3.32
N GLN A 484 -17.64 7.76 3.42
CA GLN A 484 -18.35 8.39 4.53
C GLN A 484 -18.04 7.73 5.88
N ARG A 485 -18.02 6.39 5.91
CA ARG A 485 -17.68 5.62 7.12
C ARG A 485 -16.23 5.84 7.52
N VAL A 486 -15.32 5.86 6.55
CA VAL A 486 -13.88 6.11 6.77
C VAL A 486 -13.64 7.48 7.37
N LEU A 487 -14.22 8.55 6.83
CA LEU A 487 -14.07 9.91 7.35
C LEU A 487 -14.37 9.95 8.84
N ARG A 488 -15.50 9.35 9.26
CA ARG A 488 -15.85 9.22 10.68
C ARG A 488 -14.81 8.42 11.48
N MET A 489 -14.30 7.30 10.92
CA MET A 489 -13.29 6.51 11.60
C MET A 489 -11.97 7.26 11.77
N LEU A 490 -11.57 8.07 10.79
CA LEU A 490 -10.38 8.92 10.89
C LEU A 490 -10.47 9.95 12.01
N GLU A 491 -11.64 10.54 12.23
CA GLU A 491 -11.87 11.43 13.40
C GLU A 491 -11.62 10.67 14.72
N ILE A 492 -12.16 9.46 14.84
CA ILE A 492 -11.98 8.61 16.02
C ILE A 492 -10.51 8.21 16.21
N MET A 493 -9.83 7.85 15.15
CA MET A 493 -8.40 7.49 15.18
C MET A 493 -7.55 8.71 15.58
N ARG A 494 -7.80 9.88 15.00
CA ARG A 494 -7.12 11.14 15.38
C ARG A 494 -7.34 11.49 16.85
N ALA A 495 -8.56 11.31 17.36
CA ALA A 495 -8.86 11.50 18.78
C ALA A 495 -8.12 10.51 19.70
N LYS A 496 -7.72 9.35 19.18
CA LYS A 496 -6.86 8.35 19.85
C LYS A 496 -5.36 8.60 19.62
N GLY A 497 -4.97 9.67 18.92
CA GLY A 497 -3.58 10.06 18.69
C GLY A 497 -2.91 9.41 17.47
N TYR A 498 -3.66 8.82 16.54
CA TYR A 498 -3.10 8.37 15.25
C TYR A 498 -2.91 9.54 14.30
N GLN A 499 -1.81 9.53 13.58
CA GLN A 499 -1.60 10.41 12.44
C GLN A 499 -2.20 9.74 11.20
N THR A 500 -3.19 10.39 10.57
CA THR A 500 -3.87 9.81 9.42
C THR A 500 -3.82 10.76 8.24
N PHE A 501 -3.89 10.22 7.05
CA PHE A 501 -4.07 11.02 5.84
C PHE A 501 -5.29 11.93 5.94
N ASP A 502 -5.20 13.14 5.38
CA ASP A 502 -6.28 14.12 5.36
C ASP A 502 -7.20 13.90 4.15
N LEU A 503 -8.01 12.84 4.24
CA LEU A 503 -8.92 12.42 3.18
C LEU A 503 -9.98 13.49 2.82
N GLU A 504 -10.29 14.43 3.73
CA GLU A 504 -11.25 15.51 3.48
C GLU A 504 -10.69 16.57 2.51
N ASN A 505 -9.37 16.75 2.53
CA ASN A 505 -8.66 17.75 1.74
C ASN A 505 -7.71 17.11 0.70
N GLU A 506 -7.99 15.89 0.26
CA GLU A 506 -7.21 15.26 -0.80
C GLU A 506 -7.26 16.09 -2.08
N TYR A 507 -6.14 16.15 -2.78
CA TYR A 507 -6.05 16.81 -4.10
C TYR A 507 -6.73 15.94 -5.17
N GLY A 508 -6.53 14.63 -5.09
CA GLY A 508 -7.11 13.63 -5.98
C GLY A 508 -6.35 13.48 -7.30
N GLU A 509 -7.06 13.11 -8.33
CA GLU A 509 -6.51 12.80 -9.64
C GLU A 509 -6.07 14.07 -10.42
N ARG A 510 -5.18 13.91 -11.41
CA ARG A 510 -4.83 14.98 -12.35
C ARG A 510 -6.06 15.48 -13.09
N ASP A 511 -6.04 16.78 -13.42
CA ASP A 511 -7.07 17.40 -14.26
C ASP A 511 -7.25 16.61 -15.57
N GLY A 512 -8.50 16.28 -15.90
CA GLY A 512 -8.84 15.48 -17.06
C GLY A 512 -8.69 13.97 -16.90
N PHE A 513 -8.07 13.47 -15.84
CA PHE A 513 -7.86 12.03 -15.64
C PHE A 513 -9.18 11.23 -15.61
N LEU A 514 -10.19 11.71 -14.89
CA LEU A 514 -11.50 11.04 -14.79
C LEU A 514 -12.44 11.37 -15.95
N THR A 515 -12.33 12.56 -16.53
CA THR A 515 -13.26 13.06 -17.55
C THR A 515 -12.75 12.87 -18.96
N GLY A 516 -11.44 12.68 -19.13
CA GLY A 516 -10.77 12.77 -20.41
C GLY A 516 -10.71 14.21 -20.95
N VAL A 517 -10.16 14.37 -22.13
CA VAL A 517 -10.09 15.62 -22.86
C VAL A 517 -10.82 15.49 -24.21
N ASP A 518 -11.59 16.50 -24.57
CA ASP A 518 -12.25 16.57 -25.88
C ASP A 518 -11.51 17.53 -26.78
N HIS A 519 -11.16 17.09 -28.01
CA HIS A 519 -10.39 17.87 -29.00
C HIS A 519 -10.59 17.32 -30.41
N LYS A 520 -10.20 18.08 -31.42
CA LYS A 520 -10.46 17.75 -32.85
C LYS A 520 -9.79 16.45 -33.32
N ALA A 521 -8.64 16.08 -32.75
CA ALA A 521 -7.94 14.87 -33.13
C ALA A 521 -8.44 13.61 -32.40
N LYS A 522 -9.43 13.72 -31.48
CA LYS A 522 -9.95 12.59 -30.73
C LYS A 522 -10.54 11.53 -31.64
N GLY A 523 -10.06 10.29 -31.51
CA GLY A 523 -10.45 9.15 -32.34
C GLY A 523 -9.84 9.12 -33.72
N CYS A 524 -8.99 10.10 -34.08
CA CYS A 524 -8.29 10.16 -35.36
C CYS A 524 -7.18 9.10 -35.44
N LYS A 525 -6.80 8.75 -36.67
CA LYS A 525 -5.75 7.77 -36.93
C LYS A 525 -4.38 8.37 -36.60
N VAL A 526 -3.60 7.64 -35.82
CA VAL A 526 -2.18 7.94 -35.58
C VAL A 526 -1.31 7.06 -36.47
N ILE A 527 -0.36 7.68 -37.15
CA ILE A 527 0.65 7.04 -37.98
C ILE A 527 1.97 7.14 -37.22
N TYR A 528 2.50 6.04 -36.78
CA TYR A 528 3.76 5.95 -36.06
C TYR A 528 4.92 5.89 -37.07
N ASN A 529 5.74 6.94 -37.15
CA ASN A 529 6.95 6.98 -37.99
C ASN A 529 8.12 6.22 -37.35
N LYS A 530 7.98 5.85 -36.06
CA LYS A 530 8.86 4.92 -35.33
C LYS A 530 8.02 3.87 -34.62
N PRO A 531 8.49 2.63 -34.47
CA PRO A 531 7.71 1.55 -33.86
C PRO A 531 7.38 1.82 -32.39
N ILE A 532 6.18 1.43 -31.99
CA ILE A 532 5.76 1.37 -30.58
C ILE A 532 6.64 0.34 -29.88
N GLN A 533 7.02 0.61 -28.63
CA GLN A 533 7.80 -0.31 -27.80
C GLN A 533 6.91 -1.44 -27.27
N ASP A 534 7.52 -2.57 -26.91
CA ASP A 534 6.79 -3.71 -26.31
C ASP A 534 6.33 -3.42 -24.88
N TRP A 535 6.91 -2.42 -24.22
CA TRP A 535 6.59 -2.00 -22.86
C TRP A 535 5.85 -0.67 -22.85
N TYR A 536 4.97 -0.46 -21.89
CA TYR A 536 4.21 0.78 -21.70
C TYR A 536 3.45 1.21 -22.95
N GLN A 537 2.67 0.28 -23.51
CA GLN A 537 1.95 0.51 -24.76
C GLN A 537 0.68 1.39 -24.58
N ALA A 538 0.17 1.53 -23.35
CA ALA A 538 -1.12 2.16 -23.05
C ALA A 538 -2.25 1.57 -23.95
N ALA A 539 -2.98 2.40 -24.71
CA ALA A 539 -3.99 1.95 -25.67
C ALA A 539 -3.40 1.56 -27.06
N GLY A 540 -2.08 1.37 -27.15
CA GLY A 540 -1.38 1.03 -28.39
C GLY A 540 -1.46 2.17 -29.41
N GLU A 541 -1.85 1.86 -30.65
CA GLU A 541 -1.92 2.84 -31.75
C GLU A 541 -2.90 3.99 -31.51
N LYS A 542 -3.80 3.89 -30.53
CA LYS A 542 -4.81 4.89 -30.24
C LYS A 542 -4.41 5.87 -29.13
N THR A 543 -3.36 5.60 -28.38
CA THR A 543 -3.01 6.32 -27.16
C THR A 543 -3.01 7.83 -27.32
N PHE A 544 -2.45 8.35 -28.42
CA PHE A 544 -2.30 9.80 -28.58
C PHE A 544 -3.54 10.53 -29.11
N THR A 545 -4.65 9.81 -29.28
CA THR A 545 -5.93 10.37 -29.79
C THR A 545 -7.14 9.71 -29.13
N ASP A 546 -6.98 9.02 -28.00
CA ASP A 546 -8.12 8.38 -27.32
C ASP A 546 -8.85 9.33 -26.35
N GLY A 547 -8.29 10.51 -26.11
CA GLY A 547 -8.80 11.52 -25.20
C GLY A 547 -8.54 11.18 -23.72
N VAL A 548 -7.60 10.28 -23.43
CA VAL A 548 -7.29 9.81 -22.07
C VAL A 548 -6.04 10.53 -21.54
N ILE A 549 -6.18 11.19 -20.40
CA ILE A 549 -5.07 11.85 -19.72
C ILE A 549 -4.42 10.89 -18.73
N GLY A 550 -3.10 10.82 -18.74
CA GLY A 550 -2.32 10.03 -17.80
C GLY A 550 -2.37 10.59 -16.38
N GLY A 551 -2.26 9.71 -15.38
CA GLY A 551 -2.28 10.05 -13.97
C GLY A 551 -0.91 10.47 -13.43
N TRP A 552 -0.74 10.32 -12.12
CA TRP A 552 0.48 10.68 -11.40
C TRP A 552 1.62 9.67 -11.57
N THR A 553 1.38 8.52 -12.20
CA THR A 553 2.40 7.48 -12.43
C THR A 553 2.42 7.07 -13.91
N TYR A 554 3.63 6.81 -14.43
CA TYR A 554 3.82 6.31 -15.81
C TYR A 554 3.31 4.86 -16.01
N SER A 555 3.05 4.14 -14.93
CA SER A 555 2.62 2.73 -14.95
C SER A 555 1.10 2.53 -14.89
N ASP A 556 0.30 3.60 -15.06
CA ASP A 556 -1.18 3.55 -14.99
C ASP A 556 -1.86 3.04 -16.28
N ASN A 557 -1.09 2.64 -17.28
CA ASN A 557 -1.54 2.23 -18.61
C ASN A 557 -2.22 3.34 -19.43
N ARG A 558 -1.93 4.61 -19.13
CA ARG A 558 -2.43 5.77 -19.88
C ARG A 558 -1.30 6.55 -20.55
N TRP A 559 -0.08 6.33 -20.10
CA TRP A 559 1.13 6.88 -20.69
C TRP A 559 1.77 5.88 -21.65
N GLN A 560 2.09 6.32 -22.87
CA GLN A 560 2.87 5.48 -23.78
C GLN A 560 4.36 5.83 -23.70
N GLY A 561 5.19 4.80 -23.47
CA GLY A 561 6.62 4.93 -23.20
C GLY A 561 7.50 4.58 -24.39
N PHE A 562 8.56 5.38 -24.64
CA PHE A 562 9.51 5.17 -25.76
C PHE A 562 10.96 5.28 -25.29
N LEU A 563 11.79 4.35 -25.73
CA LEU A 563 13.26 4.42 -25.62
C LEU A 563 13.92 5.12 -26.83
N SER A 564 13.11 5.65 -27.75
CA SER A 564 13.52 6.40 -28.94
C SER A 564 12.84 7.77 -28.96
N ASP A 565 13.07 8.56 -30.03
CA ASP A 565 12.21 9.71 -30.32
C ASP A 565 10.77 9.25 -30.53
N ILE A 566 9.81 10.08 -30.15
CA ILE A 566 8.41 9.92 -30.50
C ILE A 566 8.18 10.73 -31.77
N ASP A 567 7.84 10.07 -32.88
CA ASP A 567 7.55 10.72 -34.16
C ASP A 567 6.26 10.14 -34.71
N VAL A 568 5.18 10.92 -34.60
CA VAL A 568 3.83 10.50 -34.98
C VAL A 568 3.18 11.52 -35.87
N THR A 569 2.33 11.07 -36.80
CA THR A 569 1.48 11.90 -37.63
C THR A 569 0.03 11.54 -37.40
N ILE A 570 -0.78 12.52 -37.01
CA ILE A 570 -2.22 12.37 -36.79
C ILE A 570 -2.92 12.77 -38.08
N ASP A 571 -3.78 11.90 -38.65
CA ASP A 571 -4.64 12.18 -39.78
C ASP A 571 -6.05 12.55 -39.31
N MET A 572 -6.38 13.82 -39.31
CA MET A 572 -7.70 14.33 -38.90
C MET A 572 -8.81 14.05 -39.91
N GLY A 573 -8.52 13.31 -40.99
CA GLY A 573 -9.48 12.89 -42.03
C GLY A 573 -9.82 13.95 -43.08
N SER A 574 -9.76 15.22 -42.74
CA SER A 574 -10.02 16.34 -43.65
C SER A 574 -9.24 17.59 -43.23
N VAL A 575 -9.01 18.49 -44.17
CA VAL A 575 -8.45 19.82 -43.90
C VAL A 575 -9.44 20.61 -43.06
N GLN A 576 -8.98 21.10 -41.90
CA GLN A 576 -9.80 21.89 -40.97
C GLN A 576 -8.93 22.91 -40.20
N PRO A 577 -9.56 23.97 -39.64
CA PRO A 577 -8.82 24.96 -38.87
C PRO A 577 -8.16 24.35 -37.64
N VAL A 578 -6.91 24.74 -37.38
CA VAL A 578 -6.14 24.34 -36.20
C VAL A 578 -5.66 25.59 -35.49
N SER A 579 -6.00 25.71 -34.21
CA SER A 579 -5.64 26.85 -33.36
C SER A 579 -4.66 26.49 -32.22
N TYR A 580 -4.49 25.19 -31.93
CA TYR A 580 -3.66 24.71 -30.87
C TYR A 580 -3.20 23.27 -31.14
N VAL A 581 -1.93 22.96 -30.78
CA VAL A 581 -1.38 21.61 -30.72
C VAL A 581 -0.50 21.49 -29.48
N GLY A 582 -0.71 20.47 -28.67
CA GLY A 582 0.08 20.24 -27.47
C GLY A 582 0.05 18.81 -26.98
N GLY A 583 1.12 18.37 -26.32
CA GLY A 583 1.23 17.06 -25.67
C GLY A 583 1.98 17.17 -24.36
N THR A 584 1.55 16.43 -23.33
CA THR A 584 2.14 16.49 -21.99
C THR A 584 3.10 15.33 -21.77
N PHE A 585 4.31 15.66 -21.30
CA PHE A 585 5.33 14.71 -20.88
C PHE A 585 5.50 14.75 -19.37
N MET A 586 6.01 13.63 -18.81
CA MET A 586 6.44 13.57 -17.43
C MET A 586 7.95 13.36 -17.32
N GLN A 587 8.53 13.80 -16.19
CA GLN A 587 9.87 13.47 -15.76
C GLN A 587 9.84 12.90 -14.34
N LEU A 588 10.50 11.76 -14.18
CA LEU A 588 10.80 11.13 -12.90
C LEU A 588 12.14 10.41 -13.05
N ILE A 589 13.23 11.00 -12.56
CA ILE A 589 14.59 10.55 -12.92
C ILE A 589 14.98 9.22 -12.29
N GLY A 590 14.45 8.89 -11.09
CA GLY A 590 14.77 7.62 -10.41
C GLY A 590 14.54 6.40 -11.30
N PRO A 591 13.35 6.16 -11.85
CA PRO A 591 13.09 5.08 -12.79
C PRO A 591 13.57 5.35 -14.23
N GLY A 592 14.26 6.46 -14.50
CA GLY A 592 14.79 6.77 -15.83
C GLY A 592 13.77 7.37 -16.80
N VAL A 593 12.84 8.19 -16.33
CA VAL A 593 11.87 8.92 -17.16
C VAL A 593 12.34 10.36 -17.34
N PHE A 594 12.48 10.81 -18.57
CA PHE A 594 13.02 12.13 -18.89
C PHE A 594 12.13 12.91 -19.86
N MET A 595 12.23 14.26 -19.81
CA MET A 595 11.62 15.12 -20.82
C MET A 595 12.29 14.94 -22.20
N PRO A 596 11.57 15.17 -23.31
CA PRO A 596 12.21 15.33 -24.60
C PRO A 596 13.15 16.54 -24.57
N ARG A 597 14.21 16.52 -25.38
CA ARG A 597 15.09 17.69 -25.55
C ARG A 597 14.34 18.87 -26.15
N LYS A 598 13.52 18.58 -27.17
CA LYS A 598 12.64 19.53 -27.84
C LYS A 598 11.49 18.79 -28.48
N VAL A 599 10.45 19.52 -28.84
CA VAL A 599 9.35 19.04 -29.70
C VAL A 599 9.24 19.93 -30.92
N GLU A 600 9.11 19.33 -32.10
CA GLU A 600 8.79 20.01 -33.34
C GLU A 600 7.35 19.66 -33.78
N ILE A 601 6.58 20.67 -34.15
CA ILE A 601 5.22 20.53 -34.63
C ILE A 601 5.20 20.98 -36.10
N LEU A 602 4.74 20.07 -36.98
CA LEU A 602 4.62 20.30 -38.40
C LEU A 602 3.21 19.96 -38.84
N VAL A 603 2.73 20.59 -39.90
CA VAL A 603 1.39 20.39 -40.43
C VAL A 603 1.43 20.19 -41.96
N SER A 604 0.42 19.47 -42.46
CA SER A 604 0.27 19.26 -43.90
C SER A 604 -1.22 19.16 -44.29
N GLU A 605 -1.55 19.52 -45.49
CA GLU A 605 -2.91 19.31 -46.07
C GLU A 605 -2.98 17.96 -46.83
N ASP A 606 -1.88 17.50 -47.42
CA ASP A 606 -1.80 16.31 -48.29
C ASP A 606 -1.10 15.11 -47.64
N GLY A 607 -0.31 15.32 -46.57
CA GLY A 607 0.48 14.29 -45.89
C GLY A 607 1.84 14.06 -46.50
N GLU A 608 2.24 14.79 -47.53
CA GLU A 608 3.54 14.71 -48.20
C GLU A 608 4.39 15.95 -47.89
N ASP A 609 3.86 17.15 -48.11
CA ASP A 609 4.55 18.41 -47.87
C ASP A 609 4.21 18.96 -46.47
N PHE A 610 5.18 18.87 -45.55
CA PHE A 610 5.01 19.35 -44.17
C PHE A 610 5.62 20.73 -43.97
N THR A 611 4.81 21.65 -43.47
CA THR A 611 5.23 22.99 -43.03
C THR A 611 5.54 22.98 -41.55
N HIS A 612 6.70 23.50 -41.18
CA HIS A 612 7.11 23.66 -39.78
C HIS A 612 6.30 24.78 -39.12
N VAL A 613 5.68 24.52 -37.96
CA VAL A 613 4.89 25.45 -37.18
C VAL A 613 5.66 25.98 -35.98
N ALA A 614 6.24 25.06 -35.17
CA ALA A 614 6.97 25.45 -33.96
C ALA A 614 8.05 24.44 -33.58
N THR A 615 9.08 24.96 -32.94
CA THR A 615 10.05 24.17 -32.15
C THR A 615 10.00 24.64 -30.72
N ILE A 616 9.67 23.72 -29.78
CA ILE A 616 9.56 24.01 -28.36
C ILE A 616 10.73 23.31 -27.66
N GLU A 617 11.66 24.09 -27.13
CA GLU A 617 12.81 23.57 -26.37
C GLU A 617 12.37 23.20 -24.95
N ASN A 618 13.04 22.19 -24.38
CA ASN A 618 12.82 21.80 -22.99
C ASN A 618 13.54 22.77 -22.04
N ASP A 619 12.84 23.21 -21.02
CA ASP A 619 13.37 24.04 -19.93
C ASP A 619 13.41 23.33 -18.57
N VAL A 620 12.95 22.08 -18.49
CA VAL A 620 13.01 21.27 -17.28
C VAL A 620 14.43 20.69 -17.12
N PRO A 621 15.14 20.99 -16.01
CA PRO A 621 16.46 20.42 -15.78
C PRO A 621 16.43 18.91 -15.67
N THR A 622 17.41 18.21 -16.26
CA THR A 622 17.55 16.76 -16.12
C THR A 622 17.91 16.32 -14.70
N SER A 623 18.22 17.25 -13.81
CA SER A 623 18.47 17.02 -12.38
C SER A 623 17.26 17.26 -11.47
N ALA A 624 16.09 17.63 -12.03
CA ALA A 624 14.88 17.80 -11.22
C ALA A 624 14.38 16.43 -10.77
N GLU A 625 14.56 16.12 -9.48
CA GLU A 625 14.24 14.80 -8.90
C GLU A 625 12.75 14.60 -8.70
N GLU A 626 11.99 15.67 -8.48
CA GLU A 626 10.56 15.63 -8.25
C GLU A 626 9.80 15.27 -9.53
N LEU A 627 8.69 14.56 -9.37
CA LEU A 627 7.77 14.30 -10.48
C LEU A 627 7.33 15.62 -11.11
N THR A 628 7.67 15.82 -12.36
CA THR A 628 7.40 17.05 -13.11
C THR A 628 6.63 16.75 -14.38
N PHE A 629 5.59 17.55 -14.67
CA PHE A 629 4.85 17.52 -15.93
C PHE A 629 5.12 18.79 -16.73
N ARG A 630 5.27 18.63 -18.03
CA ARG A 630 5.39 19.74 -18.96
C ARG A 630 4.63 19.47 -20.25
N THR A 631 3.77 20.42 -20.64
CA THR A 631 3.10 20.42 -21.93
C THR A 631 3.98 21.16 -22.95
N PHE A 632 4.32 20.48 -24.04
CA PHE A 632 4.99 21.07 -25.19
C PHE A 632 3.92 21.46 -26.20
N GLU A 633 3.64 22.74 -26.31
CA GLU A 633 2.45 23.26 -26.99
C GLU A 633 2.73 24.51 -27.82
N THR A 634 1.87 24.75 -28.82
CA THR A 634 1.85 25.99 -29.60
C THR A 634 0.45 26.38 -29.96
N SER A 635 0.18 27.69 -29.92
CA SER A 635 -1.00 28.27 -30.54
C SER A 635 -0.67 28.63 -31.99
N CYS A 636 -1.60 28.43 -32.90
CA CYS A 636 -1.46 28.71 -34.33
C CYS A 636 -2.82 29.19 -34.93
N ASP A 637 -2.80 29.63 -36.17
CA ASP A 637 -4.01 29.96 -36.92
C ASP A 637 -3.77 29.50 -38.37
N LEU A 638 -4.10 28.22 -38.62
CA LEU A 638 -3.83 27.59 -39.91
C LEU A 638 -4.86 26.50 -40.23
N ASN A 639 -4.86 26.01 -41.45
CA ASN A 639 -5.65 24.84 -41.85
C ASN A 639 -4.70 23.65 -42.09
N ALA A 640 -5.10 22.48 -41.61
CA ALA A 640 -4.33 21.26 -41.81
C ALA A 640 -5.25 20.02 -41.75
N ARG A 641 -4.83 18.96 -42.39
CA ARG A 641 -5.36 17.60 -42.19
C ARG A 641 -4.41 16.72 -41.38
N TYR A 642 -3.12 16.89 -41.60
CA TYR A 642 -2.10 16.07 -40.93
C TYR A 642 -1.32 16.92 -39.95
N ILE A 643 -1.19 16.42 -38.70
CA ILE A 643 -0.39 17.03 -37.63
C ILE A 643 0.73 16.07 -37.31
N ARG A 644 1.99 16.45 -37.57
CA ARG A 644 3.16 15.68 -37.17
C ARG A 644 3.71 16.27 -35.86
N TYR A 645 3.77 15.42 -34.84
CA TYR A 645 4.30 15.73 -33.52
C TYR A 645 5.59 14.92 -33.33
N HIS A 646 6.73 15.61 -33.30
CA HIS A 646 8.04 14.96 -33.21
C HIS A 646 8.77 15.41 -31.96
N ALA A 647 8.84 14.53 -30.96
CA ALA A 647 9.57 14.73 -29.72
C ALA A 647 10.93 14.06 -29.78
N TYR A 648 11.98 14.86 -29.69
CA TYR A 648 13.36 14.40 -29.75
C TYR A 648 13.83 13.93 -28.38
N ARG A 649 14.32 12.72 -28.31
CA ARG A 649 14.86 12.14 -27.08
C ARG A 649 15.97 13.02 -26.48
N SER A 650 16.01 13.07 -25.16
CA SER A 650 17.09 13.65 -24.40
C SER A 650 18.40 12.83 -24.59
N THR A 651 19.54 13.39 -24.25
CA THR A 651 20.83 12.68 -24.24
C THR A 651 20.93 11.64 -23.12
N MET A 652 20.04 11.70 -22.14
CA MET A 652 19.97 10.75 -21.04
C MET A 652 19.42 9.39 -21.50
N ARG A 653 19.93 8.30 -20.92
CA ARG A 653 19.35 6.97 -21.14
C ARG A 653 18.06 6.83 -20.32
N GLY A 654 16.95 6.54 -20.96
CA GLY A 654 15.67 6.36 -20.32
C GLY A 654 14.50 6.53 -21.26
N PHE A 655 13.30 6.52 -20.70
CA PHE A 655 12.04 6.63 -21.42
C PHE A 655 11.61 8.08 -21.62
N LEU A 656 10.90 8.32 -22.74
CA LEU A 656 9.95 9.40 -22.90
C LEU A 656 8.55 8.86 -22.67
N PHE A 657 7.72 9.56 -21.91
CA PHE A 657 6.30 9.23 -21.75
C PHE A 657 5.42 10.40 -22.21
N LEU A 658 4.48 10.08 -23.08
CA LEU A 658 3.47 11.01 -23.60
C LEU A 658 2.08 10.38 -23.40
N ASP A 659 1.10 11.17 -22.97
CA ASP A 659 -0.29 10.70 -22.78
C ASP A 659 -1.15 10.98 -24.02
N GLU A 660 -1.39 12.22 -24.37
CA GLU A 660 -2.32 12.63 -25.44
C GLU A 660 -1.72 13.74 -26.29
N VAL A 661 -2.07 13.81 -27.57
CA VAL A 661 -1.76 14.94 -28.44
C VAL A 661 -3.06 15.71 -28.74
N VAL A 662 -3.26 16.76 -27.99
CA VAL A 662 -4.45 17.63 -28.09
C VAL A 662 -4.34 18.54 -29.30
N VAL A 663 -5.35 18.58 -30.12
CA VAL A 663 -5.48 19.48 -31.32
C VAL A 663 -6.80 20.21 -31.24
N ASN A 664 -6.77 21.56 -31.24
CA ASN A 664 -7.97 22.43 -31.25
C ASN A 664 -7.96 23.44 -32.35
#